data_58b787634983b52414ea9aec9245e0e8
#
_entry.id   58b787634983b52414ea9aec9245e0e8
#
_cell.length_a   1.000
_cell.length_b   1.000
_cell.length_c   1.000
_cell.angle_alpha   90.00
_cell.angle_beta   90.00
_cell.angle_gamma   90.00
#
_symmetry.space_group_name_H-M   'P 1'
#
loop_
_entity.id
_entity.type
_entity.pdbx_description
1 polymer ?
#
loop_
_entity_poly.entity_id
_entity_poly.type
_entity_poly.pdbx_seq_one_letter_code
_entity_poly.pdbx_strand_id
1 'polypeptide(L)'
;MKRFNGIALSVAFCSLASQAALAQTKIDTLKVQNLNEVIVKGVRAAKEAPYAVANIRKSELKQFSCSGQELPFLLSRTPGILAWSENGIGTGTTYMRIRGAAGSRINVTLDGVALNSPEDQTVFWANMNSYSSLLGSIQVQRGVGSSTNGDGAFGGSISMATAAPSLTPTAEITGSFGSYNTYHTGASFSTGLLGKHLIFDGAYHETATDGYVDGTAGRSGSYYGGLTWLSDNFKVSYKNIGNFEKTGQAWNGVLGGDYNSNFTLLEDGIRTYKDMYKAGLDKFNVLTGDLVRNGKGDYTITPYTLRDGSKWDKTTDNFYQNHNILSATWTPSSHWSHSLSLHYTYGYGYYKEFKNNAKFAKFGLVYKDAEGKKVKKSDFIRKKGLTQHTYGMVYNTNYKDEHWDVIGGLNLQQFRGNHWGYLTYIANQDAEKKFFGSNGQYKYYDSDAHKYDYSAFVKASYRFADYWNAFADLQYRRVEYKTDGINDKFIKQADGSYKNQELNINEKYNFFNPKAGISFNKDGHKAYASVAYSNREPERNNFTDNFNYPFPKEEKLLDVELGYQYQGDNWHAGANFYYMDYDNQLAQTGQLSDIGEALTTNIKDSYRMGVELTAGWAPLSWLSVEGNAALSKNKIKDFDEYVSNWEDDKKPGVVHYDNSTLSYSPSAILNGFIDIHYAGFSATWHTNFVSRQYITNTEDRDFSLPCYSQSDLSLNYSAKVTKTLGIKEISFGVDINNIFNRHYAASAFTWGNAIGYGYTLDNRFKQIAYIPMADTTWMTHLTLKF
;
A
#
# COMPACT_ATOMS: atom_id res chain seq x y z
N MET A 1 -14.21 21.80 20.72
CA MET A 1 -15.47 22.08 20.02
C MET A 1 -15.49 21.71 18.52
N LYS A 2 -14.39 21.26 17.88
CA LYS A 2 -14.39 20.79 16.47
C LYS A 2 -14.71 19.29 16.27
N ARG A 3 -14.87 18.53 17.36
CA ARG A 3 -15.14 17.06 17.30
C ARG A 3 -16.62 16.67 17.11
N PHE A 4 -17.56 17.62 17.21
CA PHE A 4 -19.00 17.33 17.13
C PHE A 4 -19.62 17.46 15.73
N ASN A 5 -18.91 18.06 14.75
CA ASN A 5 -19.49 18.32 13.43
C ASN A 5 -19.68 17.04 12.57
N GLY A 6 -18.88 16.01 12.78
CA GLY A 6 -19.02 14.74 12.03
C GLY A 6 -20.27 13.94 12.41
N ILE A 7 -20.62 13.93 13.69
CA ILE A 7 -21.81 13.20 14.19
C ILE A 7 -23.09 13.93 13.76
N ALA A 8 -23.09 15.26 13.73
CA ALA A 8 -24.24 16.05 13.29
C ALA A 8 -24.53 15.88 11.78
N LEU A 9 -23.47 15.75 10.95
CA LEU A 9 -23.63 15.45 9.52
C LEU A 9 -24.21 14.05 9.30
N SER A 10 -23.78 13.07 10.09
CA SER A 10 -24.26 11.67 10.01
C SER A 10 -25.76 11.55 10.36
N VAL A 11 -26.23 12.31 11.35
CA VAL A 11 -27.65 12.34 11.75
C VAL A 11 -28.54 13.05 10.71
N ALA A 12 -28.03 14.13 10.06
CA ALA A 12 -28.74 14.83 9.00
C ALA A 12 -28.91 13.98 7.73
N PHE A 13 -27.96 13.10 7.42
CA PHE A 13 -28.05 12.16 6.28
C PHE A 13 -29.13 11.08 6.49
N CYS A 14 -29.32 10.60 7.71
CA CYS A 14 -30.31 9.55 8.00
C CYS A 14 -31.77 10.02 7.91
N SER A 15 -32.03 11.32 8.14
CA SER A 15 -33.40 11.89 8.05
C SER A 15 -33.89 12.03 6.59
N LEU A 16 -33.00 12.08 5.61
CA LEU A 16 -33.35 12.14 4.18
C LEU A 16 -33.71 10.75 3.60
N ALA A 17 -33.17 9.68 4.15
CA ALA A 17 -33.41 8.31 3.65
C ALA A 17 -34.79 7.74 4.04
N SER A 18 -35.44 8.27 5.08
CA SER A 18 -36.70 7.74 5.58
C SER A 18 -37.96 8.13 4.79
N GLN A 19 -37.89 9.09 3.86
CA GLN A 19 -39.04 9.58 3.10
C GLN A 19 -39.21 8.97 1.69
N ALA A 20 -38.26 8.14 1.21
CA ALA A 20 -38.26 7.62 -0.18
C ALA A 20 -38.95 6.25 -0.36
N ALA A 21 -39.74 5.76 0.61
CA ALA A 21 -40.26 4.40 0.60
C ALA A 21 -41.64 4.24 -0.09
N LEU A 22 -41.79 4.68 -1.34
CA LEU A 22 -43.00 4.38 -2.13
C LEU A 22 -42.65 4.11 -3.61
N ALA A 23 -42.61 2.86 -3.99
CA ALA A 23 -42.87 2.16 -5.25
C ALA A 23 -41.79 1.08 -5.57
N GLN A 24 -42.02 -0.14 -5.15
CA GLN A 24 -41.23 -1.29 -5.56
C GLN A 24 -41.68 -1.79 -6.94
N THR A 25 -40.83 -1.64 -7.95
CA THR A 25 -40.82 -2.48 -9.14
C THR A 25 -39.80 -3.61 -8.93
N LYS A 26 -40.22 -4.86 -9.20
CA LYS A 26 -39.30 -6.02 -9.18
C LYS A 26 -38.24 -5.84 -10.29
N ILE A 27 -37.09 -5.30 -9.96
CA ILE A 27 -35.89 -5.39 -10.80
C ILE A 27 -35.04 -6.53 -10.26
N ASP A 28 -34.52 -7.35 -11.16
CA ASP A 28 -33.68 -8.50 -10.84
C ASP A 28 -32.33 -8.03 -10.29
N THR A 29 -32.11 -8.29 -9.01
CA THR A 29 -30.85 -7.95 -8.32
C THR A 29 -29.62 -8.60 -8.97
N LEU A 30 -29.78 -9.79 -9.58
CA LEU A 30 -28.71 -10.48 -10.33
C LEU A 30 -28.26 -9.70 -11.55
N LYS A 31 -29.18 -9.04 -12.27
CA LYS A 31 -28.82 -8.21 -13.43
C LYS A 31 -27.97 -7.01 -13.03
N VAL A 32 -28.27 -6.35 -11.93
CA VAL A 32 -27.48 -5.19 -11.45
C VAL A 32 -26.09 -5.61 -11.03
N GLN A 33 -25.95 -6.76 -10.38
CA GLN A 33 -24.67 -7.32 -9.99
C GLN A 33 -23.84 -7.69 -11.22
N ASN A 34 -24.44 -8.33 -12.21
CA ASN A 34 -23.76 -8.68 -13.48
C ASN A 34 -23.25 -7.45 -14.23
N LEU A 35 -24.03 -6.35 -14.29
CA LEU A 35 -23.58 -5.10 -14.92
C LEU A 35 -22.42 -4.43 -14.16
N ASN A 36 -22.32 -4.61 -12.85
CA ASN A 36 -21.15 -4.16 -12.08
C ASN A 36 -19.90 -4.99 -12.40
N GLU A 37 -20.03 -6.30 -12.53
CA GLU A 37 -18.90 -7.19 -12.83
C GLU A 37 -18.29 -6.93 -14.22
N VAL A 38 -19.08 -6.47 -15.20
CA VAL A 38 -18.57 -6.13 -16.55
C VAL A 38 -17.46 -5.09 -16.49
N ILE A 39 -17.52 -4.12 -15.59
CA ILE A 39 -16.49 -3.06 -15.46
C ILE A 39 -15.11 -3.65 -15.13
N VAL A 40 -15.05 -4.68 -14.31
CA VAL A 40 -13.79 -5.26 -13.86
C VAL A 40 -13.33 -6.49 -14.65
N LYS A 41 -14.11 -6.96 -15.64
CA LYS A 41 -13.74 -8.14 -16.45
C LYS A 41 -12.40 -7.97 -17.14
N GLY A 42 -12.07 -6.77 -17.61
CA GLY A 42 -10.82 -6.50 -18.30
C GLY A 42 -9.58 -6.79 -17.46
N VAL A 43 -9.65 -6.61 -16.15
CA VAL A 43 -8.51 -6.73 -15.20
C VAL A 43 -8.59 -7.94 -14.29
N ARG A 44 -9.72 -8.67 -14.25
CA ARG A 44 -9.91 -9.88 -13.45
C ARG A 44 -9.62 -11.14 -14.25
N ALA A 45 -9.10 -12.14 -13.55
CA ALA A 45 -9.00 -13.48 -14.08
C ALA A 45 -10.38 -14.17 -14.01
N ALA A 46 -10.79 -14.84 -15.08
CA ALA A 46 -11.96 -15.71 -15.07
C ALA A 46 -11.73 -16.92 -14.15
N LYS A 47 -12.82 -17.60 -13.75
CA LYS A 47 -12.74 -18.79 -12.87
C LYS A 47 -11.85 -19.89 -13.47
N GLU A 48 -11.92 -20.06 -14.77
CA GLU A 48 -11.18 -21.08 -15.54
C GLU A 48 -9.73 -20.66 -15.86
N ALA A 49 -9.38 -19.40 -15.67
CA ALA A 49 -8.06 -18.87 -16.02
C ALA A 49 -6.92 -19.59 -15.24
N PRO A 50 -5.76 -19.79 -15.88
CA PRO A 50 -4.65 -20.54 -15.33
C PRO A 50 -3.77 -19.69 -14.40
N TYR A 51 -4.37 -19.11 -13.34
CA TYR A 51 -3.67 -18.24 -12.40
C TYR A 51 -3.98 -18.55 -10.95
N ALA A 52 -3.03 -18.21 -10.06
CA ALA A 52 -3.21 -18.25 -8.61
C ALA A 52 -4.06 -17.05 -8.15
N VAL A 53 -5.33 -17.28 -7.88
CA VAL A 53 -6.34 -16.24 -7.55
C VAL A 53 -6.90 -16.44 -6.16
N ALA A 54 -7.08 -15.35 -5.41
CA ALA A 54 -7.90 -15.29 -4.20
C ALA A 54 -9.00 -14.22 -4.37
N ASN A 55 -10.19 -14.51 -3.89
CA ASN A 55 -11.32 -13.58 -3.94
C ASN A 55 -11.79 -13.28 -2.52
N ILE A 56 -11.85 -12.01 -2.16
CA ILE A 56 -12.37 -11.50 -0.88
C ILE A 56 -13.79 -10.99 -1.11
N ARG A 57 -14.72 -11.48 -0.32
CA ARG A 57 -16.16 -11.22 -0.45
C ARG A 57 -16.57 -10.00 0.38
N LYS A 58 -17.75 -9.46 0.05
CA LYS A 58 -18.35 -8.33 0.77
C LYS A 58 -18.53 -8.60 2.28
N SER A 59 -18.83 -9.83 2.69
CA SER A 59 -18.96 -10.20 4.11
C SER A 59 -17.65 -10.03 4.89
N GLU A 60 -16.54 -10.47 4.32
CA GLU A 60 -15.20 -10.35 4.90
C GLU A 60 -14.76 -8.88 4.97
N LEU A 61 -14.98 -8.12 3.88
CA LEU A 61 -14.74 -6.68 3.82
C LEU A 61 -15.55 -5.93 4.89
N LYS A 62 -16.82 -6.27 5.06
CA LYS A 62 -17.69 -5.63 6.05
C LYS A 62 -17.22 -5.90 7.48
N GLN A 63 -16.86 -7.12 7.81
CA GLN A 63 -16.33 -7.48 9.12
C GLN A 63 -15.01 -6.73 9.38
N PHE A 64 -14.10 -6.71 8.40
CA PHE A 64 -12.81 -6.05 8.51
C PHE A 64 -12.93 -4.52 8.62
N SER A 65 -13.92 -3.88 7.98
CA SER A 65 -14.07 -2.42 7.93
C SER A 65 -14.20 -1.77 9.32
N CYS A 66 -14.62 -2.53 10.33
CA CYS A 66 -14.79 -2.07 11.70
C CYS A 66 -13.49 -2.14 12.53
N SER A 67 -12.47 -2.84 12.05
CA SER A 67 -11.21 -3.06 12.78
C SER A 67 -10.35 -1.80 12.92
N GLY A 68 -10.59 -0.78 12.09
CA GLY A 68 -9.75 0.41 11.98
C GLY A 68 -8.43 0.18 11.23
N GLN A 69 -8.13 -1.05 10.82
CA GLN A 69 -6.93 -1.39 10.04
C GLN A 69 -7.15 -1.17 8.54
N GLU A 70 -6.05 -0.96 7.82
CA GLU A 70 -6.05 -0.77 6.37
C GLU A 70 -6.03 -2.10 5.60
N LEU A 71 -6.50 -2.07 4.35
CA LEU A 71 -6.67 -3.24 3.48
C LEU A 71 -5.47 -4.21 3.42
N PRO A 72 -4.19 -3.78 3.44
CA PRO A 72 -3.05 -4.70 3.47
C PRO A 72 -3.13 -5.76 4.56
N PHE A 73 -3.68 -5.46 5.74
CA PHE A 73 -3.85 -6.43 6.83
C PHE A 73 -4.92 -7.49 6.55
N LEU A 74 -5.97 -7.14 5.80
CA LEU A 74 -6.91 -8.14 5.30
C LEU A 74 -6.27 -9.00 4.20
N LEU A 75 -5.56 -8.36 3.28
CA LEU A 75 -4.90 -9.02 2.15
C LEU A 75 -3.78 -9.98 2.60
N SER A 76 -3.10 -9.69 3.74
CA SER A 76 -2.06 -10.55 4.30
C SER A 76 -2.54 -11.92 4.78
N ARG A 77 -3.84 -12.11 4.91
CA ARG A 77 -4.47 -13.42 5.14
C ARG A 77 -4.41 -14.35 3.91
N THR A 78 -4.04 -13.81 2.75
CA THR A 78 -3.82 -14.55 1.50
C THR A 78 -2.39 -15.11 1.44
N PRO A 79 -2.14 -16.30 0.83
CA PRO A 79 -0.80 -16.88 0.76
C PRO A 79 0.26 -15.93 0.18
N GLY A 80 1.44 -15.87 0.80
CA GLY A 80 2.60 -15.13 0.31
C GLY A 80 2.49 -13.60 0.40
N ILE A 81 1.52 -13.06 1.14
CA ILE A 81 1.37 -11.62 1.38
C ILE A 81 1.85 -11.27 2.78
N LEU A 82 2.67 -10.23 2.88
CA LEU A 82 3.15 -9.63 4.12
C LEU A 82 2.67 -8.19 4.20
N ALA A 83 2.22 -7.74 5.38
CA ALA A 83 1.81 -6.36 5.64
C ALA A 83 2.38 -5.84 6.96
N TRP A 84 2.65 -4.52 7.03
CA TRP A 84 3.06 -3.82 8.24
C TRP A 84 2.72 -2.34 8.13
N SER A 85 2.75 -1.62 9.28
CA SER A 85 2.56 -0.17 9.31
C SER A 85 3.59 0.52 10.19
N GLU A 86 3.93 1.77 9.88
CA GLU A 86 4.90 2.55 10.66
C GLU A 86 4.41 2.89 12.06
N ASN A 87 3.12 3.06 12.24
CA ASN A 87 2.54 3.36 13.55
C ASN A 87 2.31 2.12 14.44
N GLY A 88 2.57 0.93 13.92
CA GLY A 88 2.49 -0.34 14.64
C GLY A 88 1.10 -0.93 14.84
N ILE A 89 0.01 -0.23 14.52
CA ILE A 89 -1.37 -0.70 14.78
C ILE A 89 -2.18 -1.00 13.52
N GLY A 90 -1.61 -0.78 12.34
CA GLY A 90 -2.25 -1.10 11.06
C GLY A 90 -3.04 0.04 10.43
N THR A 91 -2.80 1.29 10.84
CA THR A 91 -3.37 2.50 10.23
C THR A 91 -2.25 3.47 9.83
N GLY A 92 -2.54 4.51 9.05
CA GLY A 92 -1.55 5.47 8.58
C GLY A 92 -0.67 4.88 7.48
N THR A 93 0.64 5.13 7.51
CA THR A 93 1.55 4.63 6.48
C THR A 93 1.71 3.11 6.58
N THR A 94 1.05 2.40 5.68
CA THR A 94 0.98 0.94 5.64
C THR A 94 1.57 0.40 4.35
N TYR A 95 2.27 -0.72 4.44
CA TYR A 95 2.98 -1.37 3.35
C TYR A 95 2.54 -2.81 3.18
N MET A 96 2.71 -3.33 1.96
CA MET A 96 2.54 -4.76 1.69
C MET A 96 3.52 -5.27 0.64
N ARG A 97 3.74 -6.60 0.66
CA ARG A 97 4.51 -7.34 -0.34
C ARG A 97 3.75 -8.59 -0.76
N ILE A 98 3.86 -8.96 -2.03
CA ILE A 98 3.37 -10.24 -2.55
C ILE A 98 4.55 -11.03 -3.07
N ARG A 99 4.78 -12.26 -2.55
CA ARG A 99 5.94 -13.10 -2.89
C ARG A 99 7.29 -12.36 -2.72
N GLY A 100 7.37 -11.43 -1.75
CA GLY A 100 8.54 -10.58 -1.51
C GLY A 100 8.66 -9.37 -2.46
N ALA A 101 7.84 -9.25 -3.50
CA ALA A 101 7.81 -8.09 -4.37
C ALA A 101 7.17 -6.89 -3.67
N ALA A 102 7.80 -5.71 -3.76
CA ALA A 102 7.34 -4.47 -3.12
C ALA A 102 6.05 -3.92 -3.74
N GLY A 103 5.41 -2.98 -3.05
CA GLY A 103 4.13 -2.37 -3.46
C GLY A 103 4.15 -1.76 -4.86
N SER A 104 5.28 -1.21 -5.29
CA SER A 104 5.45 -0.65 -6.64
C SER A 104 5.43 -1.71 -7.77
N ARG A 105 5.49 -2.99 -7.43
CA ARG A 105 5.38 -4.14 -8.35
C ARG A 105 4.03 -4.84 -8.28
N ILE A 106 3.06 -4.20 -7.61
CA ILE A 106 1.71 -4.70 -7.44
C ILE A 106 0.77 -3.70 -8.14
N ASN A 107 0.09 -4.15 -9.19
CA ASN A 107 -0.92 -3.31 -9.84
C ASN A 107 -2.22 -3.32 -9.04
N VAL A 108 -2.76 -2.16 -8.74
CA VAL A 108 -4.01 -2.00 -7.99
C VAL A 108 -5.01 -1.22 -8.81
N THR A 109 -6.21 -1.75 -8.98
CA THR A 109 -7.29 -1.08 -9.72
C THR A 109 -8.56 -0.96 -8.90
N LEU A 110 -9.31 0.11 -9.09
CA LEU A 110 -10.67 0.32 -8.59
C LEU A 110 -11.62 0.46 -9.77
N ASP A 111 -12.61 -0.43 -9.88
CA ASP A 111 -13.54 -0.48 -11.02
C ASP A 111 -12.82 -0.46 -12.39
N GLY A 112 -11.66 -1.14 -12.47
CA GLY A 112 -10.84 -1.22 -13.67
C GLY A 112 -9.92 -0.02 -13.93
N VAL A 113 -9.99 1.05 -13.14
CA VAL A 113 -9.11 2.22 -13.20
C VAL A 113 -7.89 2.00 -12.30
N ALA A 114 -6.67 2.23 -12.81
CA ALA A 114 -5.44 2.10 -12.03
C ALA A 114 -5.37 3.16 -10.92
N LEU A 115 -5.01 2.74 -9.70
CA LEU A 115 -4.84 3.59 -8.53
C LEU A 115 -3.38 3.84 -8.15
N ASN A 116 -2.44 3.08 -8.70
CA ASN A 116 -1.02 3.31 -8.46
C ASN A 116 -0.66 4.75 -8.85
N SER A 117 0.14 5.42 -8.00
CA SER A 117 0.76 6.70 -8.36
C SER A 117 1.57 6.52 -9.64
N PRO A 118 1.36 7.32 -10.68
CA PRO A 118 2.05 7.09 -11.95
C PRO A 118 3.57 7.20 -11.89
N GLU A 119 4.13 7.94 -10.95
CA GLU A 119 5.58 8.12 -10.79
C GLU A 119 6.20 7.11 -9.82
N ASP A 120 5.55 6.88 -8.65
CA ASP A 120 6.06 5.97 -7.62
C ASP A 120 5.60 4.52 -7.85
N GLN A 121 4.63 4.34 -8.77
CA GLN A 121 4.07 3.05 -9.17
C GLN A 121 3.54 2.22 -7.99
N THR A 122 3.28 2.85 -6.87
CA THR A 122 2.72 2.24 -5.65
C THR A 122 1.39 2.88 -5.27
N VAL A 123 0.68 2.23 -4.38
CA VAL A 123 -0.52 2.75 -3.74
C VAL A 123 -0.18 3.15 -2.32
N PHE A 124 -0.57 4.35 -1.93
CA PHE A 124 -0.50 4.82 -0.55
C PHE A 124 -1.80 4.43 0.17
N TRP A 125 -1.76 3.35 0.95
CA TRP A 125 -2.94 2.74 1.57
C TRP A 125 -3.62 3.66 2.58
N ALA A 126 -2.87 4.55 3.23
CA ALA A 126 -3.40 5.58 4.11
C ALA A 126 -4.46 6.46 3.43
N ASN A 127 -4.30 6.72 2.12
CA ASN A 127 -5.29 7.44 1.30
C ASN A 127 -6.57 6.63 1.04
N MET A 128 -6.59 5.34 1.39
CA MET A 128 -7.71 4.44 1.13
C MET A 128 -8.20 3.73 2.39
N ASN A 129 -7.99 4.30 3.55
CA ASN A 129 -8.29 3.72 4.86
C ASN A 129 -9.73 3.17 4.95
N SER A 130 -10.69 3.81 4.35
CA SER A 130 -12.11 3.42 4.46
C SER A 130 -12.63 2.62 3.26
N TYR A 131 -11.77 2.21 2.33
CA TYR A 131 -12.24 1.52 1.12
C TYR A 131 -12.88 0.16 1.40
N SER A 132 -12.47 -0.55 2.46
CA SER A 132 -13.14 -1.79 2.87
C SER A 132 -14.67 -1.65 3.03
N SER A 133 -15.14 -0.47 3.46
CA SER A 133 -16.57 -0.16 3.58
C SER A 133 -17.27 0.11 2.24
N LEU A 134 -16.53 0.59 1.24
CA LEU A 134 -17.06 0.96 -0.08
C LEU A 134 -17.07 -0.20 -1.07
N LEU A 135 -16.22 -1.22 -0.83
CA LEU A 135 -16.01 -2.31 -1.77
C LEU A 135 -17.07 -3.41 -1.67
N GLY A 136 -17.39 -3.99 -2.81
CA GLY A 136 -18.21 -5.20 -2.93
C GLY A 136 -17.37 -6.48 -3.00
N SER A 137 -16.16 -6.40 -3.56
CA SER A 137 -15.24 -7.53 -3.68
C SER A 137 -13.84 -7.08 -4.04
N ILE A 138 -12.85 -7.92 -3.67
CA ILE A 138 -11.47 -7.80 -4.14
C ILE A 138 -11.06 -9.12 -4.77
N GLN A 139 -10.34 -9.06 -5.90
CA GLN A 139 -9.63 -10.20 -6.44
C GLN A 139 -8.13 -9.92 -6.38
N VAL A 140 -7.39 -10.85 -5.80
CA VAL A 140 -5.92 -10.84 -5.76
C VAL A 140 -5.40 -11.91 -6.70
N GLN A 141 -4.63 -11.53 -7.71
CA GLN A 141 -3.86 -12.43 -8.57
C GLN A 141 -2.41 -12.34 -8.14
N ARG A 142 -1.78 -13.47 -7.82
CA ARG A 142 -0.36 -13.51 -7.44
C ARG A 142 0.47 -13.85 -8.67
N GLY A 143 1.71 -13.32 -8.74
CA GLY A 143 2.56 -13.39 -9.93
C GLY A 143 2.14 -12.39 -11.01
N VAL A 144 2.60 -12.60 -12.25
CA VAL A 144 2.29 -11.70 -13.37
C VAL A 144 0.79 -11.67 -13.69
N GLY A 145 0.08 -12.78 -13.54
CA GLY A 145 -1.35 -12.85 -13.76
C GLY A 145 -1.79 -12.44 -15.17
N SER A 146 -3.07 -12.06 -15.32
CA SER A 146 -3.61 -11.53 -16.58
C SER A 146 -3.19 -10.08 -16.81
N SER A 147 -3.29 -9.60 -18.06
CA SER A 147 -3.03 -8.19 -18.37
C SER A 147 -3.95 -7.26 -17.59
N THR A 148 -3.39 -6.15 -17.15
CA THR A 148 -4.03 -5.12 -16.33
C THR A 148 -3.94 -3.76 -17.01
N ASN A 149 -4.65 -2.78 -16.48
CA ASN A 149 -4.51 -1.38 -16.86
C ASN A 149 -3.45 -0.72 -15.97
N GLY A 150 -2.60 0.13 -16.55
CA GLY A 150 -1.53 0.83 -15.84
C GLY A 150 -0.24 0.00 -15.70
N ASP A 151 0.42 0.11 -14.56
CA ASP A 151 1.76 -0.44 -14.34
C ASP A 151 1.84 -1.96 -14.49
N GLY A 152 3.02 -2.46 -14.83
CA GLY A 152 3.27 -3.90 -14.94
C GLY A 152 3.14 -4.61 -13.61
N ALA A 153 2.34 -5.67 -13.55
CA ALA A 153 2.21 -6.52 -12.39
C ALA A 153 3.33 -7.57 -12.38
N PHE A 154 4.27 -7.45 -11.45
CA PHE A 154 5.33 -8.42 -11.25
C PHE A 154 5.09 -9.31 -10.03
N GLY A 155 4.73 -8.72 -8.89
CA GLY A 155 4.38 -9.44 -7.67
C GLY A 155 2.95 -9.95 -7.67
N GLY A 156 2.05 -9.16 -8.22
CA GLY A 156 0.64 -9.47 -8.29
C GLY A 156 -0.22 -8.31 -8.77
N SER A 157 -1.51 -8.56 -8.90
CA SER A 157 -2.50 -7.52 -9.13
C SER A 157 -3.68 -7.63 -8.15
N ILE A 158 -4.22 -6.48 -7.75
CA ILE A 158 -5.35 -6.35 -6.85
C ILE A 158 -6.45 -5.59 -7.58
N SER A 159 -7.54 -6.27 -7.92
CA SER A 159 -8.70 -5.65 -8.55
C SER A 159 -9.81 -5.46 -7.52
N MET A 160 -10.06 -4.23 -7.15
CA MET A 160 -11.13 -3.81 -6.27
C MET A 160 -12.36 -3.42 -7.09
N ALA A 161 -13.54 -3.88 -6.67
CA ALA A 161 -14.81 -3.44 -7.22
C ALA A 161 -15.64 -2.77 -6.14
N THR A 162 -16.19 -1.59 -6.41
CA THR A 162 -17.14 -0.94 -5.50
C THR A 162 -18.40 -1.79 -5.35
N ALA A 163 -19.09 -1.67 -4.22
CA ALA A 163 -20.35 -2.35 -4.00
C ALA A 163 -21.38 -1.98 -5.07
N ALA A 164 -22.18 -2.96 -5.50
CA ALA A 164 -23.33 -2.69 -6.37
C ALA A 164 -24.31 -1.77 -5.62
N PRO A 165 -24.91 -0.78 -6.31
CA PRO A 165 -25.90 0.09 -5.71
C PRO A 165 -27.10 -0.72 -5.19
N SER A 166 -27.65 -0.35 -4.03
CA SER A 166 -28.84 -1.00 -3.49
C SER A 166 -30.08 -0.60 -4.27
N LEU A 167 -30.92 -1.56 -4.63
CA LEU A 167 -32.21 -1.29 -5.29
C LEU A 167 -33.28 -0.85 -4.30
N THR A 168 -33.08 -1.07 -3.00
CA THR A 168 -33.96 -0.65 -1.92
C THR A 168 -33.28 0.38 -1.03
N PRO A 169 -34.04 1.32 -0.43
CA PRO A 169 -33.47 2.29 0.51
C PRO A 169 -32.74 1.59 1.66
N THR A 170 -31.52 2.03 1.92
CA THR A 170 -30.69 1.53 3.02
C THR A 170 -29.89 2.66 3.63
N ALA A 171 -29.63 2.56 4.92
CA ALA A 171 -28.63 3.38 5.60
C ALA A 171 -27.89 2.53 6.63
N GLU A 172 -26.64 2.86 6.87
CA GLU A 172 -25.78 2.18 7.86
C GLU A 172 -24.97 3.23 8.62
N ILE A 173 -24.87 3.10 9.92
CA ILE A 173 -24.00 3.90 10.79
C ILE A 173 -23.12 2.93 11.57
N THR A 174 -21.81 3.20 11.57
CA THR A 174 -20.83 2.41 12.32
C THR A 174 -20.00 3.32 13.21
N GLY A 175 -19.76 2.88 14.43
CA GLY A 175 -18.81 3.50 15.36
C GLY A 175 -17.94 2.42 15.99
N SER A 176 -16.64 2.66 16.04
CA SER A 176 -15.68 1.78 16.70
C SER A 176 -14.74 2.61 17.57
N PHE A 177 -14.24 1.98 18.65
CA PHE A 177 -13.28 2.58 19.56
C PHE A 177 -12.37 1.50 20.16
N GLY A 178 -11.10 1.84 20.41
CA GLY A 178 -10.13 0.86 20.92
C GLY A 178 -8.82 1.45 21.43
N SER A 179 -7.80 0.60 21.48
CA SER A 179 -6.45 0.90 21.95
C SER A 179 -5.85 2.13 21.25
N TYR A 180 -4.98 2.84 21.94
CA TYR A 180 -4.31 4.06 21.45
C TYR A 180 -5.30 5.15 21.00
N ASN A 181 -6.42 5.31 21.73
CA ASN A 181 -7.50 6.23 21.38
C ASN A 181 -7.96 6.08 19.91
N THR A 182 -7.79 4.90 19.33
CA THR A 182 -8.22 4.63 17.97
C THR A 182 -9.74 4.65 17.90
N TYR A 183 -10.28 5.41 16.95
CA TYR A 183 -11.70 5.35 16.62
C TYR A 183 -11.90 5.26 15.12
N HIS A 184 -12.98 4.60 14.74
CA HIS A 184 -13.50 4.64 13.38
C HIS A 184 -14.98 5.02 13.43
N THR A 185 -15.39 5.94 12.56
CA THR A 185 -16.79 6.32 12.40
C THR A 185 -17.16 6.29 10.93
N GLY A 186 -18.36 5.80 10.64
CA GLY A 186 -18.83 5.72 9.28
C GLY A 186 -20.35 5.87 9.18
N ALA A 187 -20.78 6.44 8.08
CA ALA A 187 -22.16 6.46 7.67
C ALA A 187 -22.26 6.26 6.16
N SER A 188 -23.21 5.46 5.73
CA SER A 188 -23.49 5.26 4.31
C SER A 188 -25.01 5.17 4.08
N PHE A 189 -25.44 5.52 2.87
CA PHE A 189 -26.83 5.41 2.47
C PHE A 189 -26.96 5.10 0.98
N SER A 190 -28.09 4.51 0.62
CA SER A 190 -28.59 4.43 -0.75
C SER A 190 -30.07 4.81 -0.77
N THR A 191 -30.47 5.59 -1.76
CA THR A 191 -31.89 5.92 -1.96
C THR A 191 -32.71 4.72 -2.40
N GLY A 192 -32.05 3.66 -2.85
CA GLY A 192 -32.71 2.66 -3.66
C GLY A 192 -33.11 3.26 -5.01
N LEU A 193 -33.94 2.53 -5.73
CA LEU A 193 -34.37 2.91 -7.06
C LEU A 193 -35.43 4.02 -7.02
N LEU A 194 -35.05 5.20 -7.51
CA LEU A 194 -35.93 6.35 -7.69
C LEU A 194 -36.57 6.29 -9.09
N GLY A 195 -37.89 6.30 -9.13
CA GLY A 195 -38.63 6.01 -10.35
C GLY A 195 -38.33 4.59 -10.81
N LYS A 196 -37.76 4.43 -12.00
CA LYS A 196 -37.40 3.10 -12.56
C LYS A 196 -35.90 2.93 -12.83
N HIS A 197 -35.12 3.98 -12.65
CA HIS A 197 -33.78 4.00 -13.23
C HIS A 197 -32.69 4.60 -12.36
N LEU A 198 -32.98 5.50 -11.45
CA LEU A 198 -31.96 6.34 -10.82
C LEU A 198 -31.69 5.93 -9.37
N ILE A 199 -30.41 5.90 -8.97
CA ILE A 199 -30.00 5.61 -7.61
C ILE A 199 -28.93 6.62 -7.19
N PHE A 200 -29.05 7.17 -5.98
CA PHE A 200 -28.03 7.95 -5.31
C PHE A 200 -27.45 7.16 -4.13
N ASP A 201 -26.15 7.13 -4.04
CA ASP A 201 -25.41 6.51 -2.94
C ASP A 201 -24.45 7.54 -2.33
N GLY A 202 -24.26 7.48 -1.04
CA GLY A 202 -23.29 8.32 -0.36
C GLY A 202 -22.68 7.62 0.85
N ALA A 203 -21.43 7.99 1.16
CA ALA A 203 -20.77 7.50 2.36
C ALA A 203 -19.75 8.51 2.88
N TYR A 204 -19.50 8.48 4.17
CA TYR A 204 -18.41 9.16 4.85
C TYR A 204 -17.83 8.23 5.90
N HIS A 205 -16.51 8.14 5.93
CA HIS A 205 -15.77 7.34 6.91
C HIS A 205 -14.54 8.08 7.36
N GLU A 206 -14.18 7.92 8.63
CA GLU A 206 -13.03 8.52 9.25
C GLU A 206 -12.44 7.59 10.30
N THR A 207 -11.11 7.50 10.33
CA THR A 207 -10.34 6.81 11.36
C THR A 207 -9.29 7.76 11.92
N ALA A 208 -9.09 7.75 13.23
CA ALA A 208 -7.99 8.44 13.87
C ALA A 208 -7.42 7.58 15.01
N THR A 209 -6.15 7.82 15.34
CA THR A 209 -5.39 7.07 16.34
C THR A 209 -4.25 7.90 16.90
N ASP A 210 -3.79 7.56 18.10
CA ASP A 210 -2.53 8.09 18.64
C ASP A 210 -1.31 7.28 18.12
N GLY A 211 -1.53 6.04 17.63
CA GLY A 211 -0.47 5.13 17.18
C GLY A 211 0.31 4.49 18.34
N TYR A 212 1.05 3.41 18.04
CA TYR A 212 1.93 2.73 19.01
C TYR A 212 3.28 3.43 19.12
N VAL A 213 3.86 3.83 18.00
CA VAL A 213 5.15 4.53 17.94
C VAL A 213 4.94 6.01 18.20
N ASP A 214 5.84 6.64 18.97
CA ASP A 214 5.77 8.05 19.34
C ASP A 214 5.69 8.96 18.11
N GLY A 215 4.83 9.99 18.15
CA GLY A 215 4.66 10.95 17.07
C GLY A 215 3.94 10.42 15.82
N THR A 216 3.30 9.23 15.90
CA THR A 216 2.54 8.67 14.77
C THR A 216 1.03 8.89 14.85
N ALA A 217 0.58 9.74 15.75
CA ALA A 217 -0.82 10.13 15.82
C ALA A 217 -1.32 10.67 14.47
N GLY A 218 -2.44 10.12 13.99
CA GLY A 218 -2.94 10.44 12.66
C GLY A 218 -4.45 10.36 12.54
N ARG A 219 -4.93 10.92 11.42
CA ARG A 219 -6.33 10.91 11.02
C ARG A 219 -6.41 10.79 9.51
N SER A 220 -7.26 9.89 9.03
CA SER A 220 -7.54 9.72 7.61
C SER A 220 -9.01 9.37 7.40
N GLY A 221 -9.52 9.59 6.20
CA GLY A 221 -10.89 9.25 5.89
C GLY A 221 -11.23 9.44 4.42
N SER A 222 -12.46 9.09 4.08
CA SER A 222 -12.99 9.24 2.74
C SER A 222 -14.45 9.68 2.75
N TYR A 223 -14.84 10.37 1.68
CA TYR A 223 -16.23 10.57 1.32
C TYR A 223 -16.50 10.00 -0.07
N TYR A 224 -17.68 9.50 -0.27
CA TYR A 224 -18.14 8.91 -1.50
C TYR A 224 -19.49 9.49 -1.90
N GLY A 225 -19.64 9.84 -3.18
CA GLY A 225 -20.91 10.19 -3.79
C GLY A 225 -21.07 9.44 -5.11
N GLY A 226 -22.17 8.72 -5.26
CA GLY A 226 -22.48 7.93 -6.44
C GLY A 226 -23.82 8.32 -7.05
N LEU A 227 -23.88 8.41 -8.37
CA LEU A 227 -25.10 8.55 -9.15
C LEU A 227 -25.12 7.43 -10.19
N THR A 228 -26.12 6.58 -10.16
CA THR A 228 -26.25 5.46 -11.08
C THR A 228 -27.59 5.52 -11.80
N TRP A 229 -27.54 5.43 -13.11
CA TRP A 229 -28.70 5.22 -13.98
C TRP A 229 -28.67 3.79 -14.53
N LEU A 230 -29.77 3.07 -14.44
CA LEU A 230 -29.90 1.67 -14.79
C LEU A 230 -31.05 1.44 -15.79
N SER A 231 -30.81 0.55 -16.76
CA SER A 231 -31.83 -0.12 -17.55
C SER A 231 -31.53 -1.62 -17.64
N ASP A 232 -32.27 -2.37 -18.46
CA ASP A 232 -32.11 -3.83 -18.55
C ASP A 232 -30.72 -4.26 -19.05
N ASN A 233 -30.13 -3.52 -19.96
CA ASN A 233 -28.87 -3.86 -20.63
C ASN A 233 -27.83 -2.74 -20.63
N PHE A 234 -28.15 -1.61 -19.97
CA PHE A 234 -27.26 -0.46 -19.93
C PHE A 234 -27.22 0.18 -18.55
N LYS A 235 -26.03 0.55 -18.12
CA LYS A 235 -25.77 1.24 -16.86
C LYS A 235 -24.79 2.38 -17.10
N VAL A 236 -25.10 3.57 -16.57
CA VAL A 236 -24.15 4.67 -16.43
C VAL A 236 -23.98 4.98 -14.95
N SER A 237 -22.77 5.16 -14.49
CA SER A 237 -22.50 5.57 -13.12
C SER A 237 -21.42 6.64 -13.07
N TYR A 238 -21.67 7.68 -12.29
CA TYR A 238 -20.66 8.64 -11.88
C TYR A 238 -20.33 8.42 -10.41
N LYS A 239 -19.06 8.38 -10.08
CA LYS A 239 -18.55 8.22 -8.72
C LYS A 239 -17.52 9.29 -8.42
N ASN A 240 -17.70 9.97 -7.30
CA ASN A 240 -16.72 10.86 -6.73
C ASN A 240 -16.25 10.27 -5.39
N ILE A 241 -14.96 10.04 -5.25
CA ILE A 241 -14.33 9.49 -4.05
C ILE A 241 -13.23 10.44 -3.63
N GLY A 242 -13.43 11.13 -2.52
CA GLY A 242 -12.43 12.02 -1.95
C GLY A 242 -11.79 11.38 -0.72
N ASN A 243 -10.48 11.46 -0.64
CA ASN A 243 -9.68 10.92 0.45
C ASN A 243 -8.87 12.05 1.08
N PHE A 244 -8.73 12.02 2.39
CA PHE A 244 -7.86 12.94 3.12
C PHE A 244 -7.08 12.19 4.19
N GLU A 245 -5.84 12.61 4.39
CA GLU A 245 -5.03 12.14 5.50
C GLU A 245 -4.20 13.26 6.11
N LYS A 246 -3.93 13.12 7.40
CA LYS A 246 -2.88 13.78 8.14
C LYS A 246 -2.33 12.77 9.13
N THR A 247 -1.29 12.06 8.73
CA THR A 247 -0.71 10.96 9.48
C THR A 247 0.65 11.33 10.04
N GLY A 248 0.92 10.94 11.27
CA GLY A 248 2.25 11.04 11.87
C GLY A 248 3.17 9.98 11.25
N GLN A 249 4.43 10.33 11.03
CA GLN A 249 5.39 9.50 10.32
C GLN A 249 6.47 8.96 11.26
N ALA A 250 6.88 7.71 11.01
CA ALA A 250 8.00 7.06 11.67
C ALA A 250 8.87 6.29 10.67
N TRP A 251 9.05 6.82 9.44
CA TRP A 251 9.80 6.14 8.38
C TRP A 251 11.26 5.82 8.74
N ASN A 252 11.86 6.56 9.70
CA ASN A 252 13.20 6.23 10.21
C ASN A 252 13.21 5.03 11.19
N GLY A 253 12.03 4.51 11.55
CA GLY A 253 11.88 3.40 12.48
C GLY A 253 12.33 3.74 13.89
N VAL A 254 12.37 2.70 14.73
CA VAL A 254 12.93 2.74 16.08
C VAL A 254 14.39 2.36 15.99
N LEU A 255 15.26 3.33 16.25
CA LEU A 255 16.69 3.22 15.98
C LEU A 255 17.43 2.54 17.13
N GLY A 256 18.07 1.42 16.84
CA GLY A 256 19.06 0.80 17.70
C GLY A 256 20.40 1.54 17.59
N GLY A 257 20.61 2.59 18.38
CA GLY A 257 21.83 3.37 18.41
C GLY A 257 21.58 4.80 18.87
N ASP A 258 22.58 5.42 19.45
CA ASP A 258 22.48 6.82 19.84
C ASP A 258 22.65 7.71 18.61
N TYR A 259 21.62 8.45 18.32
CA TYR A 259 21.54 9.29 17.14
C TYR A 259 22.55 10.46 17.17
N ASN A 260 22.87 10.97 18.35
CA ASN A 260 23.73 12.14 18.52
C ASN A 260 25.14 11.84 18.99
N SER A 261 25.34 10.78 19.74
CA SER A 261 26.58 10.55 20.47
C SER A 261 27.35 9.33 20.00
N ASN A 262 27.23 8.98 18.74
CA ASN A 262 28.15 8.02 18.16
C ASN A 262 28.13 6.63 18.83
N PHE A 263 26.94 5.95 18.87
CA PHE A 263 26.92 4.51 19.12
C PHE A 263 26.78 4.06 20.58
N THR A 264 26.42 4.95 21.51
CA THR A 264 26.28 4.63 22.94
C THR A 264 25.34 3.44 23.17
N LEU A 265 24.22 3.34 22.44
CA LEU A 265 23.33 2.18 22.57
C LEU A 265 24.02 0.87 22.20
N LEU A 266 24.89 0.85 21.19
CA LEU A 266 25.65 -0.34 20.81
C LEU A 266 26.70 -0.71 21.86
N GLU A 267 27.34 0.29 22.48
CA GLU A 267 28.28 0.10 23.59
C GLU A 267 27.56 -0.47 24.82
N ASP A 268 26.34 -0.03 25.11
CA ASP A 268 25.49 -0.58 26.18
C ASP A 268 24.85 -1.93 25.83
N GLY A 269 25.16 -2.51 24.65
CA GLY A 269 24.66 -3.81 24.20
C GLY A 269 23.24 -3.80 23.66
N ILE A 270 22.64 -2.65 23.43
CA ILE A 270 21.29 -2.50 22.85
C ILE A 270 21.39 -2.59 21.32
N ARG A 271 21.23 -3.80 20.77
CA ARG A 271 21.42 -4.07 19.34
C ARG A 271 20.16 -4.55 18.63
N THR A 272 19.33 -5.33 19.32
CA THR A 272 18.15 -5.96 18.75
C THR A 272 16.88 -5.24 19.19
N TYR A 273 15.77 -5.43 18.48
CA TYR A 273 14.47 -4.92 18.92
C TYR A 273 14.09 -5.40 20.33
N LYS A 274 14.47 -6.63 20.67
CA LYS A 274 14.25 -7.16 22.03
C LYS A 274 15.02 -6.38 23.11
N ASP A 275 16.22 -5.92 22.78
CA ASP A 275 17.02 -5.10 23.70
C ASP A 275 16.42 -3.69 23.82
N MET A 276 15.96 -3.10 22.71
CA MET A 276 15.22 -1.83 22.68
C MET A 276 13.98 -1.90 23.55
N TYR A 277 13.18 -2.96 23.40
CA TYR A 277 11.99 -3.19 24.21
C TYR A 277 12.31 -3.27 25.71
N LYS A 278 13.33 -4.04 26.10
CA LYS A 278 13.76 -4.14 27.51
C LYS A 278 14.27 -2.81 28.10
N ALA A 279 14.85 -1.97 27.26
CA ALA A 279 15.33 -0.64 27.64
C ALA A 279 14.21 0.42 27.63
N GLY A 280 12.97 0.07 27.24
CA GLY A 280 11.85 1.00 27.12
C GLY A 280 11.99 1.99 25.96
N LEU A 281 12.73 1.61 24.92
CA LEU A 281 13.04 2.45 23.75
C LEU A 281 12.34 1.99 22.48
N ASP A 282 11.49 0.99 22.57
CA ASP A 282 10.82 0.31 21.46
C ASP A 282 9.79 1.17 20.71
N LYS A 283 9.43 2.34 21.27
CA LYS A 283 8.50 3.31 20.68
C LYS A 283 9.17 4.61 20.24
N PHE A 284 10.47 4.78 20.54
CA PHE A 284 11.17 6.03 20.28
C PHE A 284 11.28 6.34 18.79
N ASN A 285 10.75 7.49 18.39
CA ASN A 285 10.79 8.00 17.01
C ASN A 285 11.78 9.18 16.92
N VAL A 286 12.88 9.00 16.20
CA VAL A 286 13.92 10.03 15.99
C VAL A 286 13.43 11.27 15.25
N LEU A 287 12.23 11.26 14.67
CA LEU A 287 11.62 12.43 14.03
C LEU A 287 10.99 13.38 15.05
N THR A 288 10.93 13.02 16.33
CA THR A 288 10.30 13.83 17.40
C THR A 288 11.29 14.41 18.40
N GLY A 289 12.48 13.87 18.52
CA GLY A 289 13.47 14.31 19.49
C GLY A 289 14.79 13.56 19.41
N ASP A 290 15.70 13.89 20.29
CA ASP A 290 16.98 13.24 20.48
C ASP A 290 16.93 12.27 21.65
N LEU A 291 17.62 11.15 21.52
CA LEU A 291 17.86 10.21 22.60
C LEU A 291 19.13 10.63 23.35
N VAL A 292 19.02 10.87 24.65
CA VAL A 292 20.13 11.33 25.50
C VAL A 292 20.33 10.35 26.65
N ARG A 293 21.58 9.89 26.86
CA ARG A 293 22.00 9.09 28.01
C ARG A 293 22.34 10.02 29.17
N ASN A 294 21.66 9.84 30.31
CA ASN A 294 21.93 10.62 31.50
C ASN A 294 23.20 10.12 32.25
N GLY A 295 23.66 10.87 33.25
CA GLY A 295 24.85 10.49 34.05
C GLY A 295 24.69 9.22 34.90
N LYS A 296 23.50 8.62 34.97
CA LYS A 296 23.22 7.34 35.63
C LYS A 296 23.20 6.16 34.64
N GLY A 297 23.32 6.42 33.35
CA GLY A 297 23.26 5.41 32.33
C GLY A 297 21.86 5.14 31.76
N ASP A 298 20.80 5.85 32.22
CA ASP A 298 19.46 5.73 31.67
C ASP A 298 19.31 6.59 30.43
N TYR A 299 18.43 6.17 29.51
CA TYR A 299 18.08 6.90 28.31
C TYR A 299 16.83 7.76 28.53
N THR A 300 16.89 9.01 28.03
CA THR A 300 15.77 9.95 28.03
C THR A 300 15.60 10.56 26.66
N ILE A 301 14.35 10.91 26.30
CA ILE A 301 14.01 11.56 25.05
C ILE A 301 13.92 13.06 25.29
N THR A 302 14.71 13.85 24.57
CA THR A 302 14.63 15.31 24.56
C THR A 302 13.90 15.76 23.30
N PRO A 303 12.64 16.23 23.41
CA PRO A 303 11.87 16.67 22.23
C PRO A 303 12.54 17.86 21.52
N TYR A 304 12.46 17.88 20.19
CA TYR A 304 12.84 19.05 19.43
C TYR A 304 11.97 20.27 19.82
N THR A 305 12.59 21.44 19.91
CA THR A 305 11.94 22.64 20.45
C THR A 305 12.09 23.80 19.45
N LEU A 306 11.00 24.51 19.20
CA LEU A 306 10.99 25.71 18.37
C LEU A 306 11.43 26.96 19.19
N ARG A 307 11.71 28.06 18.49
CA ARG A 307 12.11 29.34 19.14
C ARG A 307 11.12 29.87 20.18
N ASP A 308 9.84 29.61 19.99
CA ASP A 308 8.77 30.03 20.93
C ASP A 308 8.62 29.11 22.13
N GLY A 309 9.48 28.10 22.28
CA GLY A 309 9.46 27.09 23.34
C GLY A 309 8.45 25.97 23.11
N SER A 310 7.69 25.98 22.02
CA SER A 310 6.80 24.85 21.67
C SER A 310 7.60 23.63 21.25
N LYS A 311 7.10 22.45 21.58
CA LYS A 311 7.71 21.18 21.21
C LYS A 311 7.24 20.73 19.84
N TRP A 312 8.15 20.13 19.07
CA TRP A 312 7.80 19.42 17.86
C TRP A 312 7.21 18.05 18.23
N ASP A 313 5.95 17.83 17.94
CA ASP A 313 5.23 16.62 18.34
C ASP A 313 5.32 15.50 17.30
N LYS A 314 5.37 15.84 16.01
CA LYS A 314 5.37 14.86 14.91
C LYS A 314 5.73 15.44 13.56
N THR A 315 6.42 14.65 12.77
CA THR A 315 6.48 14.78 11.31
C THR A 315 5.20 14.24 10.70
N THR A 316 4.64 14.91 9.71
CA THR A 316 3.34 14.52 9.15
C THR A 316 3.37 14.40 7.65
N ASP A 317 2.67 13.38 7.12
CA ASP A 317 2.12 13.40 5.79
C ASP A 317 0.74 14.07 5.81
N ASN A 318 0.50 14.95 4.85
CA ASN A 318 -0.75 15.67 4.69
C ASN A 318 -1.14 15.52 3.22
N PHE A 319 -2.10 14.69 2.91
CA PHE A 319 -2.50 14.43 1.54
C PHE A 319 -4.01 14.48 1.36
N TYR A 320 -4.42 15.03 0.24
CA TYR A 320 -5.79 15.02 -0.27
C TYR A 320 -5.80 14.47 -1.68
N GLN A 321 -6.72 13.55 -1.94
CA GLN A 321 -6.90 12.96 -3.27
C GLN A 321 -8.39 12.86 -3.60
N ASN A 322 -8.75 13.17 -4.84
CA ASN A 322 -10.13 13.09 -5.31
C ASN A 322 -10.19 12.36 -6.65
N HIS A 323 -10.92 11.26 -6.69
CA HIS A 323 -11.17 10.46 -7.89
C HIS A 323 -12.56 10.74 -8.42
N ASN A 324 -12.66 11.05 -9.71
CA ASN A 324 -13.90 11.17 -10.46
C ASN A 324 -13.89 10.10 -11.52
N ILE A 325 -14.89 9.20 -11.51
CA ILE A 325 -14.99 8.07 -12.42
C ILE A 325 -16.39 8.08 -13.04
N LEU A 326 -16.46 8.29 -14.36
CA LEU A 326 -17.67 8.14 -15.14
C LEU A 326 -17.58 6.83 -15.93
N SER A 327 -18.44 5.88 -15.62
CA SER A 327 -18.44 4.57 -16.27
C SER A 327 -19.76 4.28 -16.96
N ALA A 328 -19.69 3.71 -18.17
CA ALA A 328 -20.80 3.17 -18.90
C ALA A 328 -20.58 1.66 -19.15
N THR A 329 -21.60 0.86 -18.94
CA THR A 329 -21.63 -0.58 -19.22
C THR A 329 -22.80 -0.91 -20.11
N TRP A 330 -22.55 -1.68 -21.17
CA TRP A 330 -23.57 -2.07 -22.15
C TRP A 330 -23.46 -3.56 -22.48
N THR A 331 -24.58 -4.25 -22.39
CA THR A 331 -24.71 -5.69 -22.71
C THR A 331 -25.78 -5.87 -23.79
N PRO A 332 -25.44 -5.59 -25.10
CA PRO A 332 -26.41 -5.63 -26.19
C PRO A 332 -27.00 -7.02 -26.42
N SER A 333 -26.28 -8.07 -26.05
CA SER A 333 -26.73 -9.45 -26.16
C SER A 333 -26.13 -10.33 -25.04
N SER A 334 -26.51 -11.59 -24.98
CA SER A 334 -25.91 -12.58 -24.06
C SER A 334 -24.42 -12.84 -24.32
N HIS A 335 -23.94 -12.55 -25.54
CA HIS A 335 -22.56 -12.81 -25.96
C HIS A 335 -21.65 -11.59 -25.80
N TRP A 336 -22.19 -10.38 -25.91
CA TRP A 336 -21.37 -9.16 -25.92
C TRP A 336 -21.57 -8.32 -24.68
N SER A 337 -20.48 -7.82 -24.15
CA SER A 337 -20.50 -6.78 -23.12
C SER A 337 -19.38 -5.77 -23.36
N HIS A 338 -19.68 -4.50 -23.07
CA HIS A 338 -18.75 -3.38 -23.24
C HIS A 338 -18.71 -2.58 -21.97
N SER A 339 -17.54 -2.04 -21.61
CA SER A 339 -17.39 -1.05 -20.55
C SER A 339 -16.47 0.07 -21.01
N LEU A 340 -16.84 1.30 -20.68
CA LEU A 340 -16.03 2.49 -20.87
C LEU A 340 -15.98 3.24 -19.55
N SER A 341 -14.79 3.58 -19.08
CA SER A 341 -14.58 4.44 -17.93
C SER A 341 -13.71 5.63 -18.31
N LEU A 342 -14.20 6.83 -18.05
CA LEU A 342 -13.42 8.07 -18.07
C LEU A 342 -13.08 8.43 -16.63
N HIS A 343 -11.83 8.75 -16.35
CA HIS A 343 -11.43 9.09 -15.00
C HIS A 343 -10.56 10.33 -14.93
N TYR A 344 -10.70 11.05 -13.84
CA TYR A 344 -9.86 12.17 -13.46
C TYR A 344 -9.54 12.08 -11.97
N THR A 345 -8.26 12.14 -11.62
CA THR A 345 -7.77 12.16 -10.25
C THR A 345 -6.96 13.44 -10.02
N TYR A 346 -7.32 14.18 -8.99
CA TYR A 346 -6.54 15.29 -8.44
C TYR A 346 -5.90 14.85 -7.13
N GLY A 347 -4.64 15.19 -6.92
CA GLY A 347 -3.92 14.97 -5.66
C GLY A 347 -3.10 16.20 -5.28
N TYR A 348 -3.07 16.49 -3.99
CA TYR A 348 -2.26 17.55 -3.40
C TYR A 348 -1.84 17.14 -2.00
N GLY A 349 -0.55 17.23 -1.72
CA GLY A 349 -0.07 16.97 -0.37
C GLY A 349 1.39 17.31 -0.16
N TYR A 350 1.82 17.14 1.08
CA TYR A 350 3.20 17.40 1.47
C TYR A 350 3.55 16.72 2.79
N TYR A 351 4.79 16.29 2.89
CA TYR A 351 5.44 15.99 4.17
C TYR A 351 5.85 17.29 4.86
N LYS A 352 5.54 17.42 6.16
CA LYS A 352 6.01 18.52 7.01
C LYS A 352 6.94 17.94 8.07
N GLU A 353 8.20 18.33 8.04
CA GLU A 353 9.30 17.68 8.78
C GLU A 353 10.20 18.70 9.48
N PHE A 354 10.60 18.39 10.71
CA PHE A 354 11.65 19.11 11.43
C PHE A 354 13.01 18.49 11.12
N LYS A 355 13.98 19.32 10.78
CA LYS A 355 15.37 18.93 10.53
C LYS A 355 16.27 19.52 11.61
N ASN A 356 16.54 18.70 12.63
CA ASN A 356 17.43 19.05 13.73
C ASN A 356 18.86 19.27 13.24
N ASN A 357 19.51 20.37 13.68
CA ASN A 357 20.93 20.68 13.48
C ASN A 357 21.40 20.43 12.03
N ALA A 358 20.55 20.74 11.03
CA ALA A 358 20.81 20.47 9.62
C ALA A 358 21.72 21.52 9.02
N LYS A 359 22.51 21.11 8.01
CA LYS A 359 23.39 22.04 7.28
C LYS A 359 22.56 22.96 6.38
N PHE A 360 22.85 24.26 6.38
CA PHE A 360 22.30 25.22 5.39
C PHE A 360 22.51 24.75 3.96
N ALA A 361 23.65 24.14 3.68
CA ALA A 361 24.01 23.58 2.38
C ALA A 361 22.99 22.52 1.88
N LYS A 362 22.27 21.83 2.79
CA LYS A 362 21.23 20.85 2.44
C LYS A 362 20.03 21.50 1.72
N PHE A 363 19.91 22.82 1.85
CA PHE A 363 18.88 23.64 1.21
C PHE A 363 19.47 24.65 0.20
N GLY A 364 20.72 24.45 -0.22
CA GLY A 364 21.40 25.34 -1.14
C GLY A 364 21.82 26.70 -0.55
N LEU A 365 21.73 26.86 0.77
CA LEU A 365 21.94 28.14 1.43
C LEU A 365 23.37 28.29 1.97
N VAL A 366 23.90 29.51 1.88
CA VAL A 366 25.14 29.94 2.53
C VAL A 366 24.80 31.12 3.45
N TYR A 367 24.94 30.93 4.76
CA TYR A 367 24.67 32.00 5.73
C TYR A 367 25.95 32.43 6.46
N LYS A 368 26.11 33.74 6.62
CA LYS A 368 27.12 34.36 7.46
C LYS A 368 26.43 35.28 8.47
N ASP A 369 26.85 35.24 9.73
CA ASP A 369 26.37 36.13 10.78
C ASP A 369 26.79 37.60 10.56
N ALA A 370 26.45 38.47 11.50
CA ALA A 370 26.76 39.91 11.43
C ALA A 370 28.27 40.19 11.39
N GLU A 371 29.08 39.32 12.00
CA GLU A 371 30.54 39.37 12.04
C GLU A 371 31.17 38.76 10.78
N GLY A 372 30.38 38.28 9.81
CA GLY A 372 30.84 37.66 8.58
C GLY A 372 31.31 36.20 8.72
N LYS A 373 31.18 35.60 9.89
CA LYS A 373 31.50 34.20 10.15
C LYS A 373 30.47 33.26 9.55
N LYS A 374 30.90 32.22 8.90
CA LYS A 374 30.03 31.22 8.28
C LYS A 374 29.34 30.39 9.35
N VAL A 375 27.99 30.46 9.43
CA VAL A 375 27.14 29.58 10.22
C VAL A 375 26.77 28.38 9.35
N LYS A 376 27.17 27.18 9.81
CA LYS A 376 27.04 25.96 9.00
C LYS A 376 25.69 25.26 9.16
N LYS A 377 25.07 25.34 10.36
CA LYS A 377 23.91 24.54 10.72
C LYS A 377 22.85 25.37 11.47
N SER A 378 21.61 24.93 11.40
CA SER A 378 20.46 25.43 12.16
C SER A 378 19.37 24.34 12.19
N ASP A 379 18.30 24.58 12.94
CA ASP A 379 17.09 23.77 12.81
C ASP A 379 16.19 24.37 11.76
N PHE A 380 15.49 23.50 11.03
CA PHE A 380 14.60 23.90 9.95
C PHE A 380 13.27 23.16 10.07
N ILE A 381 12.19 23.77 9.57
CA ILE A 381 10.99 23.03 9.18
C ILE A 381 10.88 23.13 7.66
N ARG A 382 10.77 21.99 7.02
CA ARG A 382 10.54 21.90 5.56
C ARG A 382 9.19 21.30 5.23
N LYS A 383 8.69 21.64 4.06
CA LYS A 383 7.65 20.93 3.34
C LYS A 383 8.22 20.39 2.04
N LYS A 384 7.99 19.11 1.77
CA LYS A 384 8.20 18.49 0.45
C LYS A 384 6.83 18.07 -0.07
N GLY A 385 6.43 18.58 -1.21
CA GLY A 385 5.08 18.40 -1.67
C GLY A 385 4.95 18.03 -3.13
N LEU A 386 3.75 17.60 -3.46
CA LEU A 386 3.31 17.18 -4.77
C LEU A 386 1.93 17.75 -5.06
N THR A 387 1.76 18.27 -6.28
CA THR A 387 0.45 18.57 -6.87
C THR A 387 0.32 17.73 -8.13
N GLN A 388 -0.75 16.95 -8.27
CA GLN A 388 -0.86 16.01 -9.38
C GLN A 388 -2.24 15.96 -10.00
N HIS A 389 -2.26 15.64 -11.29
CA HIS A 389 -3.45 15.43 -12.10
C HIS A 389 -3.24 14.17 -12.95
N THR A 390 -4.19 13.23 -12.87
CA THR A 390 -4.23 12.05 -13.71
C THR A 390 -5.56 11.98 -14.43
N TYR A 391 -5.55 11.84 -15.74
CA TYR A 391 -6.75 11.64 -16.54
C TYR A 391 -6.57 10.46 -17.47
N GLY A 392 -7.66 9.76 -17.73
CA GLY A 392 -7.58 8.63 -18.62
C GLY A 392 -8.91 8.07 -19.05
N MET A 393 -8.79 7.10 -19.94
CA MET A 393 -9.88 6.33 -20.49
C MET A 393 -9.51 4.86 -20.45
N VAL A 394 -10.42 4.05 -19.97
CA VAL A 394 -10.34 2.59 -20.00
C VAL A 394 -11.54 2.08 -20.77
N TYR A 395 -11.32 1.31 -21.85
CA TYR A 395 -12.35 0.64 -22.60
C TYR A 395 -12.09 -0.86 -22.67
N ASN A 396 -13.12 -1.66 -22.40
CA ASN A 396 -13.06 -3.11 -22.58
C ASN A 396 -14.27 -3.59 -23.37
N THR A 397 -14.05 -4.57 -24.23
CA THR A 397 -15.08 -5.31 -24.94
C THR A 397 -14.87 -6.79 -24.70
N ASN A 398 -15.94 -7.52 -24.43
CA ASN A 398 -15.90 -8.96 -24.22
C ASN A 398 -16.93 -9.64 -25.10
N TYR A 399 -16.47 -10.65 -25.82
CA TYR A 399 -17.29 -11.64 -26.51
C TYR A 399 -17.20 -12.97 -25.76
N LYS A 400 -18.34 -13.59 -25.47
CA LYS A 400 -18.40 -14.89 -24.81
C LYS A 400 -19.48 -15.76 -25.41
N ASP A 401 -19.11 -16.98 -25.78
CA ASP A 401 -20.03 -18.06 -26.15
C ASP A 401 -19.69 -19.36 -25.40
N GLU A 402 -20.09 -20.51 -25.92
CA GLU A 402 -19.84 -21.82 -25.30
C GLU A 402 -18.37 -22.22 -25.31
N HIS A 403 -17.60 -21.76 -26.29
CA HIS A 403 -16.20 -22.16 -26.52
C HIS A 403 -15.23 -21.02 -26.29
N TRP A 404 -15.61 -19.79 -26.63
CA TRP A 404 -14.74 -18.62 -26.58
C TRP A 404 -15.12 -17.66 -25.48
N ASP A 405 -14.12 -17.14 -24.79
CA ASP A 405 -14.21 -15.93 -23.96
C ASP A 405 -13.06 -15.00 -24.35
N VAL A 406 -13.39 -13.95 -25.14
CA VAL A 406 -12.39 -13.02 -25.70
C VAL A 406 -12.62 -11.64 -25.16
N ILE A 407 -11.59 -11.03 -24.57
CA ILE A 407 -11.61 -9.67 -24.02
C ILE A 407 -10.57 -8.83 -24.73
N GLY A 408 -10.99 -7.74 -25.37
CA GLY A 408 -10.12 -6.67 -25.86
C GLY A 408 -10.16 -5.48 -24.90
N GLY A 409 -9.01 -4.88 -24.60
CA GLY A 409 -8.91 -3.73 -23.73
C GLY A 409 -7.99 -2.63 -24.26
N LEU A 410 -8.35 -1.37 -23.98
CA LEU A 410 -7.55 -0.17 -24.23
C LEU A 410 -7.46 0.63 -22.94
N ASN A 411 -6.26 1.10 -22.58
CA ASN A 411 -6.02 2.05 -21.52
C ASN A 411 -5.22 3.23 -22.09
N LEU A 412 -5.72 4.44 -21.87
CA LEU A 412 -5.02 5.68 -22.22
C LEU A 412 -4.96 6.53 -20.96
N GLN A 413 -3.78 6.80 -20.44
CA GLN A 413 -3.59 7.59 -19.23
C GLN A 413 -2.53 8.65 -19.44
N GLN A 414 -2.80 9.85 -18.94
CA GLN A 414 -1.87 10.96 -18.84
C GLN A 414 -1.79 11.45 -17.41
N PHE A 415 -0.57 11.66 -16.95
CA PHE A 415 -0.24 12.25 -15.65
C PHE A 415 0.53 13.56 -15.83
N ARG A 416 0.26 14.52 -14.94
CA ARG A 416 1.05 15.74 -14.73
C ARG A 416 1.26 15.95 -13.25
N GLY A 417 2.51 16.11 -12.83
CA GLY A 417 2.91 16.33 -11.45
C GLY A 417 3.82 17.55 -11.35
N ASN A 418 3.70 18.30 -10.24
CA ASN A 418 4.66 19.33 -9.87
C ASN A 418 5.17 19.00 -8.46
N HIS A 419 6.47 18.78 -8.34
CA HIS A 419 7.18 18.51 -7.10
C HIS A 419 7.85 19.79 -6.61
N TRP A 420 7.59 20.15 -5.36
CA TRP A 420 8.07 21.40 -4.78
C TRP A 420 8.54 21.25 -3.35
N GLY A 421 9.47 22.11 -2.92
CA GLY A 421 9.94 22.16 -1.54
C GLY A 421 10.04 23.57 -0.99
N TYR A 422 9.56 23.72 0.25
CA TYR A 422 9.63 25.00 0.98
C TYR A 422 10.25 24.81 2.35
N LEU A 423 11.14 25.75 2.73
CA LEU A 423 11.43 26.01 4.14
C LEU A 423 10.37 26.95 4.70
N THR A 424 9.82 26.59 5.84
CA THR A 424 8.77 27.35 6.54
C THR A 424 9.21 27.82 7.93
N TYR A 425 10.44 27.48 8.33
CA TYR A 425 11.06 27.88 9.58
C TYR A 425 12.57 27.68 9.52
N ILE A 426 13.34 28.64 10.07
CA ILE A 426 14.76 28.51 10.35
C ILE A 426 14.96 29.01 11.79
N ALA A 427 15.52 28.19 12.70
CA ALA A 427 15.72 28.55 14.09
C ALA A 427 16.57 29.82 14.28
N ASN A 428 17.59 30.02 13.41
CA ASN A 428 18.31 31.27 13.32
C ASN A 428 17.44 32.37 12.69
N GLN A 429 16.96 33.30 13.49
CA GLN A 429 15.98 34.32 13.08
C GLN A 429 16.53 35.29 12.01
N ASP A 430 17.80 35.64 12.05
CA ASP A 430 18.41 36.53 11.05
C ASP A 430 18.60 35.83 9.70
N ALA A 431 18.94 34.56 9.74
CA ALA A 431 18.94 33.73 8.53
C ALA A 431 17.52 33.62 7.94
N GLU A 432 16.51 33.41 8.77
CA GLU A 432 15.12 33.35 8.34
C GLU A 432 14.68 34.62 7.64
N LYS A 433 14.94 35.81 8.27
CA LYS A 433 14.66 37.12 7.67
C LYS A 433 15.39 37.36 6.37
N LYS A 434 16.62 36.86 6.25
CA LYS A 434 17.46 37.01 5.06
C LYS A 434 16.95 36.18 3.87
N PHE A 435 16.50 34.95 4.10
CA PHE A 435 16.17 34.01 3.03
C PHE A 435 14.70 33.93 2.71
N PHE A 436 13.81 34.26 3.66
CA PHE A 436 12.38 34.15 3.41
C PHE A 436 11.88 35.38 2.63
N GLY A 437 11.03 35.09 1.63
CA GLY A 437 10.32 36.15 0.90
C GLY A 437 9.15 36.72 1.69
N SER A 438 8.40 37.62 1.08
CA SER A 438 7.21 38.27 1.66
C SER A 438 6.10 37.30 2.09
N ASN A 439 6.09 36.09 1.54
CA ASN A 439 5.17 35.00 1.88
C ASN A 439 5.62 34.17 3.11
N GLY A 440 6.72 34.55 3.77
CA GLY A 440 7.24 33.85 4.95
C GLY A 440 7.81 32.45 4.66
N GLN A 441 8.31 32.20 3.44
CA GLN A 441 8.83 30.89 3.02
C GLN A 441 10.00 31.06 2.05
N TYR A 442 10.82 30.01 1.93
CA TYR A 442 11.87 29.88 0.91
C TYR A 442 11.66 28.62 0.08
N LYS A 443 11.42 28.79 -1.23
CA LYS A 443 11.32 27.68 -2.17
C LYS A 443 12.70 27.21 -2.56
N TYR A 444 13.05 25.95 -2.25
CA TYR A 444 14.39 25.43 -2.48
C TYR A 444 14.48 24.41 -3.62
N TYR A 445 13.36 23.88 -4.13
CA TYR A 445 13.29 23.14 -5.39
C TYR A 445 11.91 23.20 -6.02
N ASP A 446 11.88 22.93 -7.33
CA ASP A 446 10.67 22.89 -8.15
C ASP A 446 10.93 22.10 -9.43
N SER A 447 10.13 21.10 -9.69
CA SER A 447 10.24 20.28 -10.90
C SER A 447 8.88 19.78 -11.37
N ASP A 448 8.70 19.72 -12.68
CA ASP A 448 7.51 19.21 -13.31
C ASP A 448 7.74 17.79 -13.86
N ALA A 449 6.68 16.99 -13.87
CA ALA A 449 6.72 15.67 -14.42
C ALA A 449 5.51 15.40 -15.31
N HIS A 450 5.73 14.65 -16.38
CA HIS A 450 4.70 14.20 -17.30
C HIS A 450 4.91 12.71 -17.59
N LYS A 451 3.82 11.92 -17.48
CA LYS A 451 3.84 10.52 -17.89
C LYS A 451 2.66 10.23 -18.80
N TYR A 452 2.91 9.52 -19.88
CA TYR A 452 1.91 8.96 -20.76
C TYR A 452 2.02 7.44 -20.69
N ASP A 453 0.90 6.77 -20.47
CA ASP A 453 0.80 5.31 -20.39
C ASP A 453 -0.35 4.85 -21.29
N TYR A 454 0.00 4.21 -22.39
CA TYR A 454 -0.94 3.70 -23.38
C TYR A 454 -0.77 2.21 -23.50
N SER A 455 -1.83 1.47 -23.31
CA SER A 455 -1.81 0.02 -23.51
C SER A 455 -3.02 -0.51 -24.24
N ALA A 456 -2.80 -1.57 -25.00
CA ALA A 456 -3.84 -2.35 -25.65
C ALA A 456 -3.55 -3.83 -25.35
N PHE A 457 -4.59 -4.61 -25.09
CA PHE A 457 -4.46 -6.03 -24.89
C PHE A 457 -5.62 -6.82 -25.50
N VAL A 458 -5.35 -8.09 -25.80
CA VAL A 458 -6.36 -9.08 -26.17
C VAL A 458 -6.08 -10.35 -25.34
N LYS A 459 -7.09 -10.78 -24.59
CA LYS A 459 -7.12 -12.04 -23.85
C LYS A 459 -8.12 -12.97 -24.53
N ALA A 460 -7.73 -14.20 -24.81
CA ALA A 460 -8.62 -15.18 -25.39
C ALA A 460 -8.52 -16.49 -24.59
N SER A 461 -9.63 -17.03 -24.19
CA SER A 461 -9.76 -18.36 -23.62
C SER A 461 -10.63 -19.19 -24.55
N TYR A 462 -10.16 -20.37 -24.91
CA TYR A 462 -10.82 -21.30 -25.82
C TYR A 462 -11.00 -22.65 -25.17
N ARG A 463 -12.25 -23.08 -25.04
CA ARG A 463 -12.60 -24.44 -24.60
C ARG A 463 -12.52 -25.39 -25.80
N PHE A 464 -11.42 -26.11 -25.92
CA PHE A 464 -11.19 -27.03 -27.04
C PHE A 464 -11.65 -28.46 -26.76
N ALA A 465 -11.98 -28.79 -25.49
CA ALA A 465 -12.62 -30.02 -25.07
C ALA A 465 -13.46 -29.77 -23.82
N ASP A 466 -14.30 -30.71 -23.41
CA ASP A 466 -15.29 -30.54 -22.33
C ASP A 466 -14.71 -29.98 -21.03
N TYR A 467 -13.46 -30.32 -20.72
CA TYR A 467 -12.80 -29.98 -19.44
C TYR A 467 -11.53 -29.15 -19.60
N TRP A 468 -11.13 -28.84 -20.84
CA TRP A 468 -9.87 -28.19 -21.14
C TRP A 468 -10.06 -26.83 -21.78
N ASN A 469 -9.34 -25.84 -21.27
CA ASN A 469 -9.25 -24.49 -21.82
C ASN A 469 -7.81 -24.14 -22.16
N ALA A 470 -7.57 -23.56 -23.32
CA ALA A 470 -6.33 -22.88 -23.66
C ALA A 470 -6.53 -21.38 -23.48
N PHE A 471 -5.50 -20.68 -23.02
CA PHE A 471 -5.52 -19.26 -22.75
C PHE A 471 -4.32 -18.57 -23.44
N ALA A 472 -4.56 -17.43 -24.05
CA ALA A 472 -3.54 -16.53 -24.56
C ALA A 472 -3.90 -15.07 -24.22
N ASP A 473 -2.89 -14.28 -23.84
CA ASP A 473 -3.04 -12.86 -23.51
C ASP A 473 -1.84 -12.11 -24.08
N LEU A 474 -2.09 -11.14 -24.94
CA LEU A 474 -1.09 -10.32 -25.59
C LEU A 474 -1.35 -8.87 -25.22
N GLN A 475 -0.37 -8.21 -24.61
CA GLN A 475 -0.42 -6.79 -24.29
C GLN A 475 0.74 -6.07 -24.96
N TYR A 476 0.43 -4.92 -25.55
CA TYR A 476 1.40 -3.90 -25.91
C TYR A 476 1.19 -2.68 -25.00
N ARG A 477 2.29 -2.15 -24.43
CA ARG A 477 2.27 -0.97 -23.58
C ARG A 477 3.38 0.00 -23.99
N ARG A 478 3.04 1.27 -24.14
CA ARG A 478 3.99 2.36 -24.39
C ARG A 478 3.94 3.33 -23.23
N VAL A 479 5.10 3.59 -22.65
CA VAL A 479 5.29 4.56 -21.57
C VAL A 479 6.24 5.64 -22.02
N GLU A 480 5.87 6.90 -21.80
CA GLU A 480 6.78 8.05 -21.97
C GLU A 480 6.80 8.80 -20.64
N TYR A 481 7.99 8.97 -20.07
CA TYR A 481 8.21 9.68 -18.82
C TYR A 481 9.19 10.83 -19.02
N LYS A 482 8.77 12.02 -18.60
CA LYS A 482 9.60 13.22 -18.65
C LYS A 482 9.53 13.94 -17.32
N THR A 483 10.68 14.35 -16.76
CA THR A 483 10.75 15.28 -15.64
C THR A 483 11.86 16.30 -15.88
N ASP A 484 11.52 17.56 -15.63
CA ASP A 484 12.42 18.71 -15.80
C ASP A 484 12.25 19.71 -14.66
N GLY A 485 13.21 20.65 -14.51
CA GLY A 485 13.27 21.60 -13.43
C GLY A 485 14.46 21.37 -12.51
N ILE A 486 14.32 21.73 -11.25
CA ILE A 486 15.40 21.61 -10.24
C ILE A 486 14.99 20.66 -9.11
N ASN A 487 15.94 19.78 -8.73
CA ASN A 487 15.78 18.83 -7.64
C ASN A 487 16.26 19.41 -6.29
N ASP A 488 15.97 18.72 -5.19
CA ASP A 488 16.41 19.06 -3.83
C ASP A 488 17.87 18.63 -3.51
N LYS A 489 18.62 18.17 -4.49
CA LYS A 489 20.05 17.88 -4.39
C LYS A 489 20.87 19.10 -4.80
N PHE A 490 21.92 19.39 -4.05
CA PHE A 490 22.71 20.60 -4.22
C PHE A 490 24.18 20.27 -4.47
N ILE A 491 24.73 20.81 -5.57
CA ILE A 491 26.11 20.63 -5.98
C ILE A 491 26.88 21.87 -5.58
N LYS A 492 27.95 21.70 -4.78
CA LYS A 492 28.83 22.80 -4.36
C LYS A 492 29.64 23.32 -5.57
N GLN A 493 29.59 24.63 -5.78
CA GLN A 493 30.31 25.32 -6.82
C GLN A 493 31.73 25.75 -6.37
N ALA A 494 32.61 26.12 -7.30
CA ALA A 494 33.96 26.55 -7.02
C ALA A 494 34.04 27.82 -6.14
N ASP A 495 33.06 28.73 -6.27
CA ASP A 495 32.89 29.94 -5.44
C ASP A 495 32.34 29.67 -4.04
N GLY A 496 32.05 28.41 -3.72
CA GLY A 496 31.49 27.98 -2.43
C GLY A 496 29.97 28.13 -2.31
N SER A 497 29.27 28.58 -3.36
CA SER A 497 27.82 28.55 -3.47
C SER A 497 27.31 27.14 -3.75
N TYR A 498 26.00 26.97 -3.77
CA TYR A 498 25.37 25.70 -4.10
C TYR A 498 24.35 25.90 -5.22
N LYS A 499 24.40 25.04 -6.23
CA LYS A 499 23.41 24.99 -7.31
C LYS A 499 22.60 23.72 -7.20
N ASN A 500 21.28 23.80 -7.41
CA ASN A 500 20.44 22.61 -7.51
C ASN A 500 20.90 21.71 -8.66
N GLN A 501 20.69 20.44 -8.48
CA GLN A 501 20.72 19.52 -9.61
C GLN A 501 19.58 19.86 -10.57
N GLU A 502 19.89 20.02 -11.83
CA GLU A 502 18.93 20.15 -12.90
C GLU A 502 18.42 18.75 -13.30
N LEU A 503 17.11 18.59 -13.42
CA LEU A 503 16.48 17.41 -13.97
C LEU A 503 16.25 17.63 -15.48
N ASN A 504 16.60 16.65 -16.27
CA ASN A 504 16.35 16.62 -17.71
C ASN A 504 16.23 15.14 -18.13
N ILE A 505 15.19 14.48 -17.65
CA ILE A 505 14.95 13.07 -17.88
C ILE A 505 13.82 12.96 -18.92
N ASN A 506 14.03 12.16 -19.96
CA ASN A 506 13.06 11.94 -21.02
C ASN A 506 13.21 10.51 -21.55
N GLU A 507 12.46 9.59 -20.96
CA GLU A 507 12.55 8.16 -21.19
C GLU A 507 11.30 7.64 -21.92
N LYS A 508 11.51 6.66 -22.80
CA LYS A 508 10.44 6.04 -23.60
C LYS A 508 10.63 4.54 -23.63
N TYR A 509 9.57 3.84 -23.29
CA TYR A 509 9.55 2.39 -23.22
C TYR A 509 8.45 1.85 -24.13
N ASN A 510 8.75 0.72 -24.78
CA ASN A 510 7.77 -0.03 -25.56
C ASN A 510 7.84 -1.50 -25.10
N PHE A 511 6.79 -1.98 -24.48
CA PHE A 511 6.73 -3.28 -23.87
C PHE A 511 5.76 -4.19 -24.59
N PHE A 512 6.17 -5.42 -24.81
CA PHE A 512 5.32 -6.49 -25.27
C PHE A 512 5.28 -7.58 -24.20
N ASN A 513 4.10 -7.90 -23.71
CA ASN A 513 3.88 -8.78 -22.56
C ASN A 513 2.98 -9.96 -22.97
N PRO A 514 3.54 -11.02 -23.61
CA PRO A 514 2.79 -12.21 -23.98
C PRO A 514 2.61 -13.14 -22.79
N LYS A 515 1.44 -13.80 -22.74
CA LYS A 515 1.12 -14.82 -21.73
C LYS A 515 0.33 -15.95 -22.38
N ALA A 516 0.53 -17.17 -21.90
CA ALA A 516 -0.23 -18.33 -22.37
C ALA A 516 -0.40 -19.33 -21.21
N GLY A 517 -1.42 -20.16 -21.34
CA GLY A 517 -1.64 -21.21 -20.36
C GLY A 517 -2.71 -22.19 -20.80
N ILE A 518 -2.81 -23.26 -20.03
CA ILE A 518 -3.80 -24.31 -20.20
C ILE A 518 -4.41 -24.62 -18.84
N SER A 519 -5.70 -24.89 -18.81
CA SER A 519 -6.39 -25.33 -17.58
C SER A 519 -7.31 -26.51 -17.85
N PHE A 520 -7.41 -27.37 -16.85
CA PHE A 520 -8.33 -28.49 -16.76
C PHE A 520 -9.30 -28.26 -15.61
N ASN A 521 -10.59 -28.46 -15.83
CA ASN A 521 -11.63 -28.31 -14.81
C ASN A 521 -12.65 -29.44 -14.93
N LYS A 522 -12.73 -30.32 -13.94
CA LYS A 522 -13.69 -31.42 -13.90
C LYS A 522 -13.97 -31.84 -12.46
N ASP A 523 -15.23 -32.02 -12.09
CA ASP A 523 -15.71 -32.63 -10.83
C ASP A 523 -14.98 -32.09 -9.57
N GLY A 524 -14.88 -30.74 -9.49
CA GLY A 524 -14.17 -30.06 -8.40
C GLY A 524 -12.64 -29.98 -8.55
N HIS A 525 -12.04 -30.71 -9.50
CA HIS A 525 -10.62 -30.64 -9.81
C HIS A 525 -10.34 -29.49 -10.77
N LYS A 526 -9.35 -28.67 -10.45
CA LYS A 526 -8.76 -27.67 -11.36
C LYS A 526 -7.26 -27.87 -11.37
N ALA A 527 -6.69 -28.07 -12.56
CA ALA A 527 -5.24 -28.04 -12.78
C ALA A 527 -4.90 -27.02 -13.85
N TYR A 528 -3.74 -26.38 -13.76
CA TYR A 528 -3.28 -25.43 -14.76
C TYR A 528 -1.78 -25.32 -14.85
N ALA A 529 -1.32 -24.87 -16.02
CA ALA A 529 0.03 -24.42 -16.27
C ALA A 529 -0.01 -23.12 -17.05
N SER A 530 0.85 -22.17 -16.70
CA SER A 530 0.96 -20.90 -17.41
C SER A 530 2.39 -20.41 -17.50
N VAL A 531 2.66 -19.61 -18.52
CA VAL A 531 3.88 -18.86 -18.71
C VAL A 531 3.51 -17.41 -19.06
N ALA A 532 4.19 -16.46 -18.45
CA ALA A 532 3.97 -15.05 -18.68
C ALA A 532 5.30 -14.30 -18.76
N TYR A 533 5.39 -13.35 -19.68
CA TYR A 533 6.49 -12.42 -19.76
C TYR A 533 5.98 -11.00 -19.52
N SER A 534 6.67 -10.22 -18.69
CA SER A 534 6.27 -8.88 -18.32
C SER A 534 7.47 -7.95 -18.25
N ASN A 535 7.25 -6.68 -18.62
CA ASN A 535 8.23 -5.62 -18.56
C ASN A 535 7.71 -4.46 -17.72
N ARG A 536 8.63 -3.71 -17.11
CA ARG A 536 8.29 -2.56 -16.28
C ARG A 536 9.37 -1.49 -16.37
N GLU A 537 8.95 -0.22 -16.44
CA GLU A 537 9.83 0.95 -16.37
C GLU A 537 10.26 1.24 -14.93
N PRO A 538 11.41 1.97 -14.73
CA PRO A 538 11.83 2.49 -13.44
C PRO A 538 10.84 3.51 -12.84
N GLU A 539 10.88 3.68 -11.53
CA GLU A 539 10.15 4.69 -10.76
C GLU A 539 10.89 6.04 -10.80
N ARG A 540 10.19 7.15 -10.49
CA ARG A 540 10.82 8.48 -10.41
C ARG A 540 12.04 8.50 -9.50
N ASN A 541 11.93 7.94 -8.29
CA ASN A 541 13.03 7.95 -7.32
C ASN A 541 14.29 7.24 -7.81
N ASN A 542 14.17 6.26 -8.72
CA ASN A 542 15.33 5.63 -9.35
C ASN A 542 16.16 6.61 -10.18
N PHE A 543 15.52 7.61 -10.76
CA PHE A 543 16.20 8.66 -11.54
C PHE A 543 16.69 9.83 -10.69
N THR A 544 15.91 10.21 -9.65
CA THR A 544 16.13 11.46 -8.92
C THR A 544 16.85 11.29 -7.59
N ASP A 545 16.78 10.13 -6.94
CA ASP A 545 17.33 9.89 -5.61
C ASP A 545 18.53 8.93 -5.57
N ASN A 546 18.72 8.15 -6.62
CA ASN A 546 19.76 7.11 -6.72
C ASN A 546 21.08 7.61 -7.29
N PHE A 547 21.57 8.77 -6.86
CA PHE A 547 22.79 9.42 -7.40
C PHE A 547 24.06 8.57 -7.44
N ASN A 548 24.21 7.67 -6.49
CA ASN A 548 25.39 6.84 -6.34
C ASN A 548 25.30 5.52 -7.12
N TYR A 549 24.19 5.29 -7.79
CA TYR A 549 23.94 4.07 -8.54
C TYR A 549 23.91 4.36 -10.05
N PRO A 550 24.13 3.35 -10.89
CA PRO A 550 24.00 3.48 -12.33
C PRO A 550 22.60 3.96 -12.75
N PHE A 551 22.51 4.59 -13.93
CA PHE A 551 21.23 5.01 -14.51
C PHE A 551 20.27 3.81 -14.61
N PRO A 552 19.02 3.90 -14.12
CA PRO A 552 18.14 2.76 -14.00
C PRO A 552 17.69 2.24 -15.37
N LYS A 553 17.53 0.93 -15.46
CA LYS A 553 17.03 0.21 -16.63
C LYS A 553 15.68 -0.40 -16.33
N GLU A 554 14.92 -0.70 -17.40
CA GLU A 554 13.69 -1.47 -17.28
C GLU A 554 13.94 -2.86 -16.68
N GLU A 555 12.95 -3.35 -15.93
CA GLU A 555 12.91 -4.70 -15.38
C GLU A 555 12.16 -5.64 -16.35
N LYS A 556 12.60 -6.90 -16.41
CA LYS A 556 11.95 -7.96 -17.16
C LYS A 556 11.72 -9.17 -16.28
N LEU A 557 10.63 -9.87 -16.52
CA LEU A 557 10.21 -11.01 -15.73
C LEU A 557 9.63 -12.11 -16.62
N LEU A 558 10.18 -13.30 -16.49
CA LEU A 558 9.56 -14.55 -16.95
C LEU A 558 8.97 -15.26 -15.73
N ASP A 559 7.65 -15.51 -15.75
CA ASP A 559 6.90 -16.20 -14.68
C ASP A 559 6.30 -17.49 -15.22
N VAL A 560 6.59 -18.61 -14.55
CA VAL A 560 6.05 -19.94 -14.86
C VAL A 560 5.30 -20.45 -13.66
N GLU A 561 4.04 -20.82 -13.83
CA GLU A 561 3.20 -21.34 -12.76
C GLU A 561 2.59 -22.69 -13.09
N LEU A 562 2.50 -23.55 -12.08
CA LEU A 562 1.80 -24.83 -12.11
C LEU A 562 0.88 -24.91 -10.90
N GLY A 563 -0.41 -25.09 -11.10
CA GLY A 563 -1.38 -25.13 -10.02
C GLY A 563 -2.29 -26.37 -10.09
N TYR A 564 -2.68 -26.82 -8.91
CA TYR A 564 -3.71 -27.83 -8.74
C TYR A 564 -4.61 -27.45 -7.55
N GLN A 565 -5.90 -27.55 -7.73
CA GLN A 565 -6.91 -27.28 -6.70
C GLN A 565 -7.98 -28.35 -6.76
N TYR A 566 -8.48 -28.73 -5.60
CA TYR A 566 -9.65 -29.59 -5.46
C TYR A 566 -10.69 -28.90 -4.56
N GLN A 567 -11.94 -28.90 -5.00
CA GLN A 567 -13.09 -28.41 -4.26
C GLN A 567 -14.09 -29.54 -4.06
N GLY A 568 -14.14 -30.09 -2.86
CA GLY A 568 -15.16 -31.04 -2.43
C GLY A 568 -16.37 -30.34 -1.79
N ASP A 569 -17.29 -31.12 -1.22
CA ASP A 569 -18.51 -30.59 -0.60
C ASP A 569 -18.21 -29.78 0.67
N ASN A 570 -17.34 -30.29 1.53
CA ASN A 570 -17.02 -29.69 2.82
C ASN A 570 -15.52 -29.48 3.06
N TRP A 571 -14.68 -29.70 2.06
CA TRP A 571 -13.25 -29.43 2.14
C TRP A 571 -12.69 -28.96 0.78
N HIS A 572 -11.61 -28.21 0.82
CA HIS A 572 -10.84 -27.87 -0.35
C HIS A 572 -9.34 -27.96 -0.04
N ALA A 573 -8.55 -28.18 -1.08
CA ALA A 573 -7.10 -28.12 -0.99
C ALA A 573 -6.53 -27.60 -2.30
N GLY A 574 -5.40 -26.91 -2.24
CA GLY A 574 -4.73 -26.38 -3.42
C GLY A 574 -3.23 -26.25 -3.20
N ALA A 575 -2.50 -26.39 -4.30
CA ALA A 575 -1.07 -26.13 -4.38
C ALA A 575 -0.78 -25.35 -5.66
N ASN A 576 0.04 -24.32 -5.55
CA ASN A 576 0.56 -23.56 -6.68
C ASN A 576 2.08 -23.47 -6.57
N PHE A 577 2.79 -23.99 -7.56
CA PHE A 577 4.23 -23.79 -7.74
C PHE A 577 4.43 -22.59 -8.68
N TYR A 578 5.43 -21.74 -8.38
CA TYR A 578 5.84 -20.64 -9.25
C TYR A 578 7.37 -20.56 -9.36
N TYR A 579 7.83 -20.11 -10.52
CA TYR A 579 9.22 -19.75 -10.78
C TYR A 579 9.25 -18.44 -11.58
N MET A 580 9.82 -17.40 -10.98
CA MET A 580 9.88 -16.02 -11.47
C MET A 580 11.36 -15.68 -11.70
N ASP A 581 11.79 -15.58 -12.95
CA ASP A 581 13.16 -15.24 -13.36
C ASP A 581 13.23 -13.77 -13.81
N TYR A 582 14.08 -12.99 -13.16
CA TYR A 582 14.20 -11.55 -13.37
C TYR A 582 15.49 -11.20 -14.08
N ASP A 583 15.39 -10.33 -15.08
CA ASP A 583 16.50 -9.61 -15.70
C ASP A 583 16.40 -8.12 -15.32
N ASN A 584 17.50 -7.56 -14.81
CA ASN A 584 17.62 -6.19 -14.35
C ASN A 584 16.61 -5.80 -13.22
N GLN A 585 16.28 -6.70 -12.30
CA GLN A 585 15.40 -6.37 -11.20
C GLN A 585 15.91 -5.17 -10.40
N LEU A 586 15.05 -4.16 -10.18
CA LEU A 586 15.31 -3.07 -9.24
C LEU A 586 15.09 -3.59 -7.80
N ALA A 587 16.15 -4.13 -7.21
CA ALA A 587 16.12 -4.70 -5.86
C ALA A 587 16.44 -3.63 -4.82
N GLN A 588 15.79 -3.72 -3.66
CA GLN A 588 16.01 -2.78 -2.55
C GLN A 588 17.40 -2.95 -1.96
N THR A 589 18.10 -1.82 -1.75
CA THR A 589 19.44 -1.79 -1.17
C THR A 589 19.44 -1.92 0.36
N GLY A 590 18.28 -1.81 1.00
CA GLY A 590 18.13 -1.69 2.45
C GLY A 590 18.22 -0.25 2.96
N GLN A 591 18.55 0.70 2.10
CA GLN A 591 18.64 2.13 2.42
C GLN A 591 17.34 2.86 2.09
N LEU A 592 17.11 4.00 2.75
CA LEU A 592 15.98 4.89 2.51
C LEU A 592 16.43 6.25 1.97
N SER A 593 15.56 6.90 1.21
CA SER A 593 15.67 8.29 0.84
C SER A 593 15.44 9.22 2.06
N ASP A 594 15.63 10.51 1.86
CA ASP A 594 15.38 11.54 2.90
C ASP A 594 13.93 11.61 3.43
N ILE A 595 12.98 10.92 2.77
CA ILE A 595 11.55 10.87 3.11
C ILE A 595 11.03 9.44 3.29
N GLY A 596 11.93 8.50 3.57
CA GLY A 596 11.57 7.12 3.92
C GLY A 596 11.28 6.20 2.74
N GLU A 597 11.46 6.62 1.49
CA GLU A 597 11.30 5.76 0.33
C GLU A 597 12.47 4.78 0.18
N ALA A 598 12.19 3.54 -0.16
CA ALA A 598 13.21 2.53 -0.34
C ALA A 598 14.05 2.79 -1.60
N LEU A 599 15.37 2.90 -1.44
CA LEU A 599 16.30 3.02 -2.55
C LEU A 599 16.52 1.65 -3.19
N THR A 600 16.51 1.62 -4.53
CA THR A 600 16.71 0.40 -5.32
C THR A 600 17.81 0.57 -6.35
N THR A 601 18.42 -0.54 -6.77
CA THR A 601 19.39 -0.58 -7.87
C THR A 601 19.12 -1.80 -8.75
N ASN A 602 19.46 -1.74 -10.04
CA ASN A 602 19.30 -2.88 -10.94
C ASN A 602 20.27 -4.01 -10.56
N ILE A 603 19.70 -5.20 -10.38
CA ILE A 603 20.42 -6.46 -10.22
C ILE A 603 20.25 -7.25 -11.50
N LYS A 604 21.37 -7.69 -12.10
CA LYS A 604 21.34 -8.33 -13.40
C LYS A 604 20.49 -9.59 -13.43
N ASP A 605 20.75 -10.52 -12.52
CA ASP A 605 20.12 -11.84 -12.49
C ASP A 605 19.60 -12.16 -11.10
N SER A 606 18.30 -12.41 -10.97
CA SER A 606 17.69 -12.86 -9.72
C SER A 606 16.47 -13.76 -10.00
N TYR A 607 16.09 -14.58 -9.03
CA TYR A 607 14.88 -15.37 -9.16
C TYR A 607 14.11 -15.49 -7.85
N ARG A 608 12.82 -15.75 -7.97
CA ARG A 608 11.91 -16.11 -6.88
C ARG A 608 11.22 -17.42 -7.27
N MET A 609 11.23 -18.41 -6.39
CA MET A 609 10.49 -19.64 -6.58
C MET A 609 9.83 -20.07 -5.30
N GLY A 610 8.70 -20.77 -5.41
CA GLY A 610 8.03 -21.23 -4.22
C GLY A 610 6.81 -22.10 -4.49
N VAL A 611 6.25 -22.57 -3.38
CA VAL A 611 4.99 -23.32 -3.34
C VAL A 611 4.04 -22.62 -2.40
N GLU A 612 2.83 -22.35 -2.88
CA GLU A 612 1.73 -21.83 -2.09
C GLU A 612 0.70 -22.95 -1.89
N LEU A 613 0.42 -23.27 -0.64
CA LEU A 613 -0.52 -24.31 -0.25
C LEU A 613 -1.75 -23.66 0.40
N THR A 614 -2.92 -24.20 0.13
CA THR A 614 -4.19 -23.81 0.78
C THR A 614 -4.97 -25.07 1.15
N ALA A 615 -5.61 -25.07 2.30
CA ALA A 615 -6.53 -26.12 2.70
C ALA A 615 -7.63 -25.55 3.58
N GLY A 616 -8.83 -26.05 3.42
CA GLY A 616 -9.97 -25.71 4.27
C GLY A 616 -10.90 -26.90 4.46
N TRP A 617 -11.51 -26.97 5.64
CA TRP A 617 -12.43 -28.02 6.03
C TRP A 617 -13.56 -27.45 6.90
N ALA A 618 -14.78 -27.71 6.51
CA ALA A 618 -16.00 -27.36 7.24
C ALA A 618 -16.68 -28.63 7.75
N PRO A 619 -16.18 -29.21 8.89
CA PRO A 619 -16.75 -30.47 9.42
C PRO A 619 -18.21 -30.33 9.86
N LEU A 620 -18.61 -29.13 10.23
CA LEU A 620 -19.93 -28.79 10.71
C LEU A 620 -20.41 -27.49 10.07
N SER A 621 -21.71 -27.31 9.95
CA SER A 621 -22.30 -26.10 9.35
C SER A 621 -21.97 -24.80 10.10
N TRP A 622 -21.52 -24.91 11.33
CA TRP A 622 -21.15 -23.78 12.19
C TRP A 622 -19.63 -23.65 12.46
N LEU A 623 -18.81 -24.58 11.97
CA LEU A 623 -17.36 -24.61 12.19
C LEU A 623 -16.61 -24.79 10.86
N SER A 624 -15.66 -23.91 10.58
CA SER A 624 -14.65 -24.11 9.53
C SER A 624 -13.23 -23.90 10.06
N VAL A 625 -12.29 -24.64 9.48
CA VAL A 625 -10.85 -24.51 9.74
C VAL A 625 -10.17 -24.34 8.41
N GLU A 626 -9.39 -23.30 8.27
CA GLU A 626 -8.67 -22.99 7.04
C GLU A 626 -7.19 -22.70 7.34
N GLY A 627 -6.35 -22.95 6.36
CA GLY A 627 -4.94 -22.61 6.46
C GLY A 627 -4.30 -22.40 5.10
N ASN A 628 -3.24 -21.59 5.11
CA ASN A 628 -2.39 -21.45 3.94
C ASN A 628 -0.91 -21.33 4.34
N ALA A 629 -0.05 -21.70 3.40
CA ALA A 629 1.39 -21.64 3.54
C ALA A 629 2.02 -21.17 2.23
N ALA A 630 2.93 -20.23 2.30
CA ALA A 630 3.82 -19.86 1.21
C ALA A 630 5.26 -20.18 1.63
N LEU A 631 5.88 -21.12 0.92
CA LEU A 631 7.26 -21.52 1.13
C LEU A 631 8.06 -21.09 -0.10
N SER A 632 9.13 -20.31 0.10
CA SER A 632 9.85 -19.71 -1.02
C SER A 632 11.35 -19.67 -0.86
N LYS A 633 12.04 -19.60 -2.00
CA LYS A 633 13.47 -19.35 -2.14
C LYS A 633 13.65 -18.18 -3.13
N ASN A 634 14.29 -17.13 -2.68
CA ASN A 634 14.42 -15.88 -3.43
C ASN A 634 15.90 -15.49 -3.45
N LYS A 635 16.54 -15.49 -4.61
CA LYS A 635 18.01 -15.38 -4.73
C LYS A 635 18.45 -14.37 -5.77
N ILE A 636 19.55 -13.70 -5.48
CA ILE A 636 20.39 -12.96 -6.43
C ILE A 636 21.56 -13.87 -6.80
N LYS A 637 21.90 -13.99 -8.09
CA LYS A 637 22.98 -14.86 -8.55
C LYS A 637 24.35 -14.23 -8.32
N ASP A 638 24.44 -12.90 -8.46
CA ASP A 638 25.67 -12.12 -8.41
C ASP A 638 25.36 -10.72 -7.90
N PHE A 639 26.01 -10.27 -6.81
CA PHE A 639 25.72 -8.99 -6.19
C PHE A 639 26.95 -8.40 -5.51
N ASP A 640 27.26 -7.14 -5.85
CA ASP A 640 28.25 -6.32 -5.17
C ASP A 640 27.57 -5.37 -4.19
N GLU A 641 27.88 -5.50 -2.91
CA GLU A 641 27.50 -4.56 -1.87
C GLU A 641 28.50 -3.43 -1.77
N TYR A 642 28.01 -2.19 -1.84
CA TYR A 642 28.83 -1.00 -1.61
C TYR A 642 28.66 -0.49 -0.19
N VAL A 643 29.70 -0.60 0.62
CA VAL A 643 29.72 -0.19 2.02
C VAL A 643 30.27 1.24 2.12
N SER A 644 29.54 2.15 2.76
CA SER A 644 29.96 3.55 2.92
C SER A 644 31.31 3.65 3.62
N ASN A 645 32.19 4.59 3.15
CA ASN A 645 33.46 4.89 3.81
C ASN A 645 33.42 6.30 4.39
N TRP A 646 33.46 6.42 5.69
CA TRP A 646 33.36 7.71 6.38
C TRP A 646 34.60 8.59 6.23
N GLU A 647 35.76 8.02 5.85
CA GLU A 647 37.00 8.77 5.62
C GLU A 647 37.12 9.24 4.18
N ASP A 648 36.57 8.49 3.22
CA ASP A 648 36.60 8.81 1.79
C ASP A 648 35.35 8.27 1.08
N ASP A 649 34.37 9.14 0.87
CA ASP A 649 33.12 8.81 0.20
C ASP A 649 33.27 8.34 -1.28
N LYS A 650 34.44 8.62 -1.88
CA LYS A 650 34.78 8.17 -3.25
C LYS A 650 35.36 6.75 -3.28
N LYS A 651 35.69 6.18 -2.14
CA LYS A 651 36.27 4.83 -2.00
C LYS A 651 35.43 3.96 -1.07
N PRO A 652 34.19 3.59 -1.48
CA PRO A 652 33.39 2.65 -0.69
C PRO A 652 34.12 1.31 -0.60
N GLY A 653 33.83 0.59 0.49
CA GLY A 653 34.17 -0.82 0.54
C GLY A 653 33.28 -1.61 -0.41
N VAL A 654 33.81 -2.66 -1.04
CA VAL A 654 33.04 -3.54 -1.91
C VAL A 654 33.16 -4.96 -1.40
N VAL A 655 32.00 -5.62 -1.24
CA VAL A 655 31.90 -7.03 -0.87
C VAL A 655 31.08 -7.76 -1.92
N HIS A 656 31.65 -8.79 -2.51
CA HIS A 656 30.99 -9.62 -3.52
C HIS A 656 30.26 -10.78 -2.87
N TYR A 657 29.03 -11.04 -3.33
CA TYR A 657 28.16 -12.14 -2.87
C TYR A 657 27.69 -12.96 -4.06
N ASP A 658 27.96 -14.26 -4.01
CA ASP A 658 27.38 -15.25 -4.91
C ASP A 658 26.12 -15.85 -4.31
N ASN A 659 25.02 -15.85 -5.08
CA ASN A 659 23.81 -16.58 -4.73
C ASN A 659 23.16 -16.18 -3.40
N SER A 660 23.18 -14.89 -3.07
CA SER A 660 22.61 -14.33 -1.83
C SER A 660 21.09 -14.25 -1.85
N THR A 661 20.46 -14.13 -0.66
CA THR A 661 18.99 -14.00 -0.53
C THR A 661 18.54 -12.57 -0.78
N LEU A 662 17.50 -12.38 -1.61
CA LEU A 662 16.83 -11.10 -1.82
C LEU A 662 16.28 -10.57 -0.48
N SER A 663 16.51 -9.28 -0.22
CA SER A 663 15.99 -8.58 0.95
C SER A 663 14.46 -8.66 1.05
N TYR A 664 13.95 -8.58 2.27
CA TYR A 664 12.51 -8.61 2.60
C TYR A 664 11.74 -9.79 1.99
N SER A 665 12.40 -10.94 1.88
CA SER A 665 11.82 -12.14 1.28
C SER A 665 11.92 -13.30 2.26
N PRO A 666 10.98 -13.41 3.24
CA PRO A 666 10.95 -14.53 4.17
C PRO A 666 10.74 -15.84 3.41
N SER A 667 11.39 -16.93 3.86
CA SER A 667 11.26 -18.24 3.24
C SER A 667 9.95 -18.95 3.55
N ALA A 668 9.22 -18.53 4.59
CA ALA A 668 7.92 -19.08 4.95
C ALA A 668 6.98 -18.01 5.52
N ILE A 669 5.74 -17.99 5.03
CA ILE A 669 4.61 -17.25 5.58
C ILE A 669 3.45 -18.22 5.73
N LEU A 670 2.91 -18.37 6.93
CA LEU A 670 1.83 -19.30 7.24
C LEU A 670 0.66 -18.55 7.85
N ASN A 671 -0.57 -18.93 7.50
CA ASN A 671 -1.78 -18.47 8.16
C ASN A 671 -2.67 -19.66 8.51
N GLY A 672 -3.31 -19.61 9.67
CA GLY A 672 -4.33 -20.55 10.12
C GLY A 672 -5.54 -19.82 10.66
N PHE A 673 -6.74 -20.34 10.36
CA PHE A 673 -8.03 -19.75 10.75
C PHE A 673 -8.92 -20.82 11.37
N ILE A 674 -9.69 -20.42 12.38
CA ILE A 674 -10.82 -21.18 12.92
C ILE A 674 -12.00 -20.23 12.96
N ASP A 675 -13.07 -20.55 12.25
CA ASP A 675 -14.29 -19.75 12.18
C ASP A 675 -15.47 -20.52 12.76
N ILE A 676 -16.19 -19.86 13.65
CA ILE A 676 -17.40 -20.37 14.29
C ILE A 676 -18.55 -19.42 13.97
N HIS A 677 -19.68 -19.96 13.49
CA HIS A 677 -20.88 -19.21 13.19
C HIS A 677 -22.11 -19.91 13.76
N TYR A 678 -22.78 -19.29 14.73
CA TYR A 678 -23.99 -19.85 15.32
C TYR A 678 -24.97 -18.76 15.76
N ALA A 679 -26.23 -18.82 15.29
CA ALA A 679 -27.34 -17.98 15.74
C ALA A 679 -27.02 -16.46 15.79
N GLY A 680 -26.35 -15.94 14.77
CA GLY A 680 -25.94 -14.52 14.68
C GLY A 680 -24.61 -14.21 15.37
N PHE A 681 -24.05 -15.13 16.14
CA PHE A 681 -22.71 -15.04 16.71
C PHE A 681 -21.67 -15.55 15.69
N SER A 682 -20.53 -14.88 15.61
CA SER A 682 -19.36 -15.38 14.91
C SER A 682 -18.09 -15.12 15.71
N ALA A 683 -17.17 -16.08 15.65
CA ALA A 683 -15.83 -15.96 16.24
C ALA A 683 -14.79 -16.43 15.21
N THR A 684 -13.81 -15.61 14.93
CA THR A 684 -12.69 -15.93 14.05
C THR A 684 -11.39 -15.87 14.84
N TRP A 685 -10.70 -16.98 14.93
CA TRP A 685 -9.31 -17.06 15.38
C TRP A 685 -8.41 -17.05 14.16
N HIS A 686 -7.39 -16.18 14.16
CA HIS A 686 -6.35 -16.12 13.12
C HIS A 686 -4.96 -16.23 13.76
N THR A 687 -4.09 -17.04 13.18
CA THR A 687 -2.67 -17.10 13.55
C THR A 687 -1.82 -16.93 12.31
N ASN A 688 -0.85 -16.01 12.39
CA ASN A 688 0.15 -15.76 11.34
C ASN A 688 1.54 -16.16 11.84
N PHE A 689 2.36 -16.72 10.97
CA PHE A 689 3.79 -16.96 11.19
C PHE A 689 4.59 -16.44 10.01
N VAL A 690 5.67 -15.72 10.29
CA VAL A 690 6.64 -15.24 9.29
C VAL A 690 8.03 -15.68 9.71
N SER A 691 8.76 -16.34 8.81
CA SER A 691 10.14 -16.74 9.05
C SER A 691 11.10 -15.55 9.06
N ARG A 692 12.38 -15.77 9.41
CA ARG A 692 13.42 -14.74 9.37
C ARG A 692 13.42 -13.98 8.03
N GLN A 693 13.61 -12.66 8.09
CA GLN A 693 13.78 -11.79 6.93
C GLN A 693 15.13 -11.10 7.00
N TYR A 694 15.89 -11.10 5.91
CA TYR A 694 17.04 -10.22 5.74
C TYR A 694 16.57 -8.87 5.20
N ILE A 695 17.12 -7.78 5.68
CA ILE A 695 16.77 -6.42 5.22
C ILE A 695 17.75 -5.89 4.16
N THR A 696 18.90 -6.56 3.99
CA THR A 696 19.87 -6.36 2.92
C THR A 696 19.97 -7.61 2.05
N ASN A 697 20.57 -7.49 0.87
CA ASN A 697 20.79 -8.60 -0.06
C ASN A 697 22.05 -9.44 0.27
N THR A 698 22.49 -9.44 1.52
CA THR A 698 23.79 -9.99 1.93
C THR A 698 23.72 -11.23 2.83
N GLU A 699 22.53 -11.65 3.23
CA GLU A 699 22.30 -12.71 4.23
C GLU A 699 22.98 -12.44 5.59
N ASP A 700 23.31 -11.18 5.87
CA ASP A 700 23.89 -10.78 7.14
C ASP A 700 22.84 -10.87 8.25
N ARG A 701 23.16 -11.63 9.30
CA ARG A 701 22.24 -11.81 10.45
C ARG A 701 22.06 -10.55 11.27
N ASP A 702 23.06 -9.66 11.31
CA ASP A 702 22.94 -8.37 11.99
C ASP A 702 21.94 -7.46 11.28
N PHE A 703 21.75 -7.64 9.97
CA PHE A 703 20.73 -6.98 9.16
C PHE A 703 19.55 -7.91 8.89
N SER A 704 18.97 -8.48 9.93
CA SER A 704 17.82 -9.37 9.78
C SER A 704 16.81 -9.22 10.92
N LEU A 705 15.57 -9.55 10.64
CA LEU A 705 14.49 -9.71 11.61
C LEU A 705 14.34 -11.19 11.95
N PRO A 706 14.23 -11.56 13.25
CA PRO A 706 13.91 -12.93 13.65
C PRO A 706 12.51 -13.34 13.17
N CYS A 707 12.23 -14.64 13.19
CA CYS A 707 10.87 -15.14 12.96
C CYS A 707 9.92 -14.66 14.06
N TYR A 708 8.67 -14.46 13.69
CA TYR A 708 7.61 -14.14 14.65
C TYR A 708 6.32 -14.90 14.32
N SER A 709 5.47 -15.03 15.31
CA SER A 709 4.09 -15.51 15.16
C SER A 709 3.20 -14.67 16.04
N GLN A 710 2.06 -14.27 15.50
CA GLN A 710 1.03 -13.54 16.24
C GLN A 710 -0.34 -14.18 16.02
N SER A 711 -1.26 -13.96 16.97
CA SER A 711 -2.64 -14.45 16.84
C SER A 711 -3.63 -13.36 17.20
N ASP A 712 -4.75 -13.37 16.47
CA ASP A 712 -5.85 -12.42 16.60
C ASP A 712 -7.16 -13.16 16.87
N LEU A 713 -8.08 -12.51 17.55
CA LEU A 713 -9.42 -13.00 17.83
C LEU A 713 -10.46 -11.93 17.50
N SER A 714 -11.39 -12.24 16.61
CA SER A 714 -12.56 -11.42 16.30
C SER A 714 -13.83 -12.08 16.81
N LEU A 715 -14.64 -11.37 17.58
CA LEU A 715 -15.94 -11.82 18.09
C LEU A 715 -17.00 -10.86 17.58
N ASN A 716 -18.07 -11.37 16.96
CA ASN A 716 -19.16 -10.56 16.43
C ASN A 716 -20.51 -11.18 16.77
N TYR A 717 -21.50 -10.34 17.04
CA TYR A 717 -22.88 -10.71 17.17
C TYR A 717 -23.78 -9.78 16.36
N SER A 718 -24.62 -10.34 15.51
CA SER A 718 -25.59 -9.60 14.69
C SER A 718 -27.00 -10.10 14.97
N ALA A 719 -27.90 -9.18 15.31
CA ALA A 719 -29.30 -9.46 15.56
C ALA A 719 -30.19 -8.67 14.60
N LYS A 720 -31.13 -9.35 13.95
CA LYS A 720 -32.23 -8.70 13.23
C LYS A 720 -33.25 -8.18 14.25
N VAL A 721 -33.59 -6.89 14.10
CA VAL A 721 -34.55 -6.23 15.00
C VAL A 721 -35.87 -5.99 14.26
N THR A 722 -36.98 -6.38 14.87
CA THR A 722 -38.28 -6.11 14.30
C THR A 722 -38.76 -4.71 14.66
N LYS A 723 -38.59 -3.76 13.71
CA LYS A 723 -39.28 -2.46 13.63
C LYS A 723 -39.16 -1.49 14.82
N THR A 724 -38.08 -1.48 15.58
CA THR A 724 -37.86 -0.43 16.58
C THR A 724 -37.05 0.70 15.96
N LEU A 725 -37.59 1.90 15.86
CA LEU A 725 -36.93 3.11 15.32
C LEU A 725 -36.40 3.00 13.86
N GLY A 726 -37.00 2.11 13.04
CA GLY A 726 -36.53 1.87 11.67
C GLY A 726 -35.25 1.01 11.54
N ILE A 727 -34.68 0.57 12.65
CA ILE A 727 -33.50 -0.30 12.67
C ILE A 727 -33.89 -1.71 12.26
N LYS A 728 -33.19 -2.26 11.26
CA LYS A 728 -33.38 -3.64 10.76
C LYS A 728 -32.38 -4.62 11.36
N GLU A 729 -31.16 -4.17 11.66
CA GLU A 729 -30.09 -5.01 12.18
C GLU A 729 -29.18 -4.21 13.11
N ILE A 730 -28.75 -4.82 14.20
CA ILE A 730 -27.74 -4.30 15.12
C ILE A 730 -26.61 -5.32 15.15
N SER A 731 -25.38 -4.86 14.91
CA SER A 731 -24.18 -5.68 15.03
C SER A 731 -23.24 -5.07 16.04
N PHE A 732 -22.71 -5.91 16.95
CA PHE A 732 -21.70 -5.54 17.93
C PHE A 732 -20.52 -6.50 17.80
N GLY A 733 -19.29 -6.01 17.92
CA GLY A 733 -18.12 -6.87 17.89
C GLY A 733 -16.94 -6.32 18.66
N VAL A 734 -15.97 -7.22 18.86
CA VAL A 734 -14.70 -6.98 19.51
C VAL A 734 -13.61 -7.68 18.72
N ASP A 735 -12.60 -6.92 18.29
CA ASP A 735 -11.38 -7.44 17.68
C ASP A 735 -10.23 -7.29 18.68
N ILE A 736 -9.45 -8.35 18.89
CA ILE A 736 -8.26 -8.38 19.74
C ILE A 736 -7.11 -8.85 18.87
N ASN A 737 -6.18 -7.95 18.58
CA ASN A 737 -5.00 -8.25 17.80
C ASN A 737 -3.82 -8.56 18.73
N ASN A 738 -2.93 -9.47 18.30
CA ASN A 738 -1.75 -9.90 19.05
C ASN A 738 -2.11 -10.35 20.49
N ILE A 739 -3.07 -11.28 20.59
CA ILE A 739 -3.65 -11.71 21.89
C ILE A 739 -2.62 -12.27 22.87
N PHE A 740 -1.49 -12.80 22.38
CA PHE A 740 -0.39 -13.32 23.21
C PHE A 740 0.67 -12.29 23.54
N ASN A 741 0.44 -11.02 23.25
CA ASN A 741 1.34 -9.90 23.54
C ASN A 741 2.78 -10.13 23.06
N ARG A 742 2.95 -10.53 21.79
CA ARG A 742 4.27 -10.74 21.19
C ARG A 742 4.92 -9.41 20.85
N HIS A 743 6.17 -9.22 21.28
CA HIS A 743 6.98 -8.05 20.94
C HIS A 743 7.83 -8.36 19.72
N TYR A 744 7.55 -7.73 18.59
CA TYR A 744 8.22 -7.98 17.32
C TYR A 744 8.25 -6.76 16.41
N ALA A 745 9.24 -6.71 15.53
CA ALA A 745 9.26 -5.79 14.42
C ALA A 745 8.91 -6.56 13.13
N ALA A 746 7.95 -6.05 12.37
CA ALA A 746 7.50 -6.67 11.14
C ALA A 746 8.35 -6.27 9.93
N SER A 747 9.05 -5.13 10.01
CA SER A 747 10.00 -4.64 9.03
C SER A 747 11.14 -3.90 9.70
N ALA A 748 12.17 -3.57 8.95
CA ALA A 748 13.31 -2.77 9.38
C ALA A 748 14.05 -2.25 8.15
N PHE A 749 15.02 -1.35 8.35
CA PHE A 749 15.95 -0.92 7.31
C PHE A 749 17.35 -0.69 7.88
N THR A 750 18.35 -0.56 7.01
CA THR A 750 19.72 -0.29 7.39
C THR A 750 19.88 1.19 7.69
N TRP A 751 20.18 1.54 8.93
CA TRP A 751 20.48 2.91 9.32
C TRP A 751 21.96 3.23 9.08
N GLY A 752 22.86 2.33 9.42
CA GLY A 752 24.28 2.46 9.23
C GLY A 752 24.94 1.16 8.78
N ASN A 753 25.80 1.27 7.75
CA ASN A 753 26.66 0.21 7.26
C ASN A 753 27.91 0.88 6.67
N ALA A 754 29.01 0.92 7.44
CA ALA A 754 30.15 1.75 7.09
C ALA A 754 31.50 1.21 7.59
N ILE A 755 32.56 1.64 6.89
CA ILE A 755 33.97 1.47 7.25
C ILE A 755 34.62 2.85 7.50
N GLY A 756 35.85 2.89 7.97
CA GLY A 756 36.60 4.09 8.34
C GLY A 756 36.56 4.37 9.84
N TYR A 757 37.46 5.24 10.31
CA TYR A 757 37.65 5.54 11.74
C TYR A 757 37.84 4.31 12.64
N GLY A 758 38.56 3.29 12.13
CA GLY A 758 38.82 2.04 12.83
C GLY A 758 37.89 0.88 12.46
N TYR A 759 36.85 1.13 11.71
CA TYR A 759 36.00 0.06 11.16
C TYR A 759 36.55 -0.43 9.81
N THR A 760 36.62 -1.76 9.64
CA THR A 760 37.08 -2.46 8.43
C THR A 760 35.91 -3.21 7.77
N LEU A 761 36.11 -3.79 6.60
CA LEU A 761 35.09 -4.61 5.92
C LEU A 761 34.65 -5.82 6.77
N ASP A 762 35.58 -6.44 7.49
CA ASP A 762 35.27 -7.59 8.34
C ASP A 762 34.63 -7.20 9.67
N ASN A 763 34.95 -5.99 10.18
CA ASN A 763 34.41 -5.43 11.41
C ASN A 763 33.84 -4.03 11.16
N ARG A 764 32.87 -3.95 10.26
CA ARG A 764 32.21 -2.70 9.89
C ARG A 764 31.19 -2.25 10.93
N PHE A 765 30.96 -0.95 10.98
CA PHE A 765 29.86 -0.40 11.75
C PHE A 765 28.53 -0.86 11.14
N LYS A 766 27.61 -1.39 11.97
CA LYS A 766 26.29 -1.85 11.57
C LYS A 766 25.25 -1.31 12.51
N GLN A 767 24.18 -0.75 11.95
CA GLN A 767 23.06 -0.26 12.73
C GLN A 767 21.75 -0.51 11.97
N ILE A 768 20.75 -1.02 12.66
CA ILE A 768 19.42 -1.35 12.14
C ILE A 768 18.37 -0.47 12.78
N ALA A 769 17.39 -0.01 12.01
CA ALA A 769 16.21 0.67 12.49
C ALA A 769 14.99 -0.22 12.30
N TYR A 770 14.19 -0.41 13.34
CA TYR A 770 13.09 -1.34 13.41
C TYR A 770 11.74 -0.67 13.16
N ILE A 771 10.82 -1.36 12.49
CA ILE A 771 9.41 -0.98 12.37
C ILE A 771 8.61 -1.94 13.26
N PRO A 772 8.34 -1.55 14.52
CA PRO A 772 7.67 -2.41 15.48
C PRO A 772 6.16 -2.49 15.20
N MET A 773 5.58 -3.63 15.56
CA MET A 773 4.14 -3.78 15.68
C MET A 773 3.72 -3.69 17.14
N ALA A 774 2.50 -3.21 17.37
CA ALA A 774 1.99 -2.97 18.72
C ALA A 774 1.88 -4.25 19.54
N ASP A 775 1.93 -4.06 20.84
CA ASP A 775 1.51 -5.01 21.87
C ASP A 775 0.03 -5.41 21.64
N THR A 776 -0.60 -6.17 22.54
CA THR A 776 -2.01 -6.50 22.43
C THR A 776 -2.86 -5.25 22.28
N THR A 777 -3.63 -5.20 21.20
CA THR A 777 -4.61 -4.13 20.93
C THR A 777 -6.00 -4.69 20.86
N TRP A 778 -6.99 -3.84 21.12
CA TRP A 778 -8.39 -4.19 20.98
C TRP A 778 -9.18 -3.07 20.31
N MET A 779 -10.26 -3.45 19.64
CA MET A 779 -11.22 -2.54 19.01
C MET A 779 -12.63 -3.08 19.25
N THR A 780 -13.55 -2.26 19.73
CA THR A 780 -14.98 -2.58 19.79
C THR A 780 -15.72 -1.82 18.72
N HIS A 781 -16.78 -2.37 18.19
CA HIS A 781 -17.61 -1.70 17.21
C HIS A 781 -19.11 -1.96 17.39
N LEU A 782 -19.89 -0.96 16.98
CA LEU A 782 -21.35 -1.03 16.89
C LEU A 782 -21.77 -0.56 15.50
N THR A 783 -22.58 -1.37 14.81
CA THR A 783 -23.18 -1.02 13.52
C THR A 783 -24.70 -1.10 13.61
N LEU A 784 -25.36 -0.03 13.17
CA LEU A 784 -26.81 0.07 13.04
C LEU A 784 -27.18 0.13 11.57
N LYS A 785 -28.10 -0.74 11.13
CA LYS A 785 -28.57 -0.79 9.75
C LYS A 785 -30.08 -0.54 9.69
N PHE A 786 -30.46 0.36 8.78
CA PHE A 786 -31.82 0.87 8.59
C PHE A 786 -32.45 0.40 7.27
#